data_ea432071fbfd5e0295aa88b961c8c36a
#
_entry.id   ea432071fbfd5e0295aa88b961c8c36a
#
_cell.length_a   1.000
_cell.length_b   1.000
_cell.length_c   1.000
_cell.angle_alpha   90.00
_cell.angle_beta   90.00
_cell.angle_gamma   90.00
#
_symmetry.space_group_name_H-M   'P 1'
#
loop_
_entity.id
_entity.type
_entity.pdbx_description
1 polymer ?
#
loop_
_entity_poly.entity_id
_entity_poly.type
_entity_poly.pdbx_seq_one_letter_code
_entity_poly.pdbx_strand_id
1 'polypeptide(L)'
;MPLKKALLLVFSLFIVIAGFSQITQVDVDAKNGLTIKTIRTTEKSINPGIPVVSFKVGDQLYFSNQKESFENKFQLEINQPEIKNGGWHAQVVFTNISKDTLILHNVVPFGENQERVYITGLGDHYLSRAHLFRPGFSPVNVILPDNSWELGYSELGLGETKIAALTRRASWENATRRRFETLVFPGGKVTYNIWLESFSGDWQEGLRKIFQEKMLFDVEQFDNTLCERDDLKWVRHTFLCQLMMGWDHQVYDIEKGRYTLGDFIAFNNKVLGGAEIYGLWPTWPALGMDQRNQWDMYRSMPGGMTAVKGLADLCHRNKSHFYIAFKPWDTATRKEDPYEALAESIKETDADGVVLDCSGASTEQLQKAGDNGGNGVVMYSEGMAVPKDMQGIVSGRVHNALYYCPMLNLNKLIKPEFAIFRVVEVGKERIRREYSLSLFNGYGTENNLFSPGRPYWLDEQWKYLARILMIQRENAGNFTQQNSIPMLKTAADSIFVNYWPAENKSVYTIFSLVPQGFNKPLFEVQPKTGFHFVDLWNHEPIRLDTIENKIYAVADIESFSEKYLGTNNEGAVGAIAEFPELLKVEFNLAKDELTFSASKGDSIKIYAGMPGYEGKWKTYSIQKQAIRLIKEFGREEGKFVVQLFAKGELADERVISFPPASARLISKKVQTEKKAKAPAGMVKIPAGKFKMEVEFGDYFIPYAEVLEKETVEMPSFYMDKFPVTNSDFLVFLQKSGYKPTDTENFLKHWENGKPKPGDENKPVVFVSYEDAQAFAKWAGKRLPTEAEWQYAAQTEKLHEWPWGEKAHIVAEKEEITGTLTVEKLTGIDSTLCNPGNGILDIAGSYPKGENPFGLQDLVGSVWQITNDVYDNCTYSFVMLKGGSYYKPEDSWWYVQGGPKNLRWRQMLLRVSPGFERKATVGFRCVADAGD
;
A
#
# COMPACT_ATOMS: atom_id res chain seq x y z
N MET A 1 31.86 36.93 45.49
CA MET A 1 32.04 37.87 44.33
C MET A 1 33.04 37.25 43.37
N PRO A 2 32.75 37.02 42.09
CA PRO A 2 32.27 38.03 41.13
C PRO A 2 31.08 37.60 40.31
N LEU A 3 30.36 38.61 39.79
CA LEU A 3 29.24 38.57 38.84
C LEU A 3 29.57 37.82 37.53
N LYS A 4 28.70 36.89 37.14
CA LYS A 4 28.58 36.45 35.74
C LYS A 4 27.45 37.17 35.04
N LYS A 5 27.80 37.97 34.03
CA LYS A 5 26.89 38.64 33.11
C LYS A 5 26.18 37.58 32.28
N ALA A 6 24.85 37.48 32.36
CA ALA A 6 24.02 36.76 31.45
C ALA A 6 23.80 37.61 30.19
N LEU A 7 24.29 37.14 29.06
CA LEU A 7 24.03 37.69 27.74
C LEU A 7 22.70 37.11 27.25
N LEU A 8 21.63 37.91 27.30
CA LEU A 8 20.35 37.56 26.65
C LEU A 8 20.52 37.83 25.15
N LEU A 9 20.61 36.75 24.37
CA LEU A 9 20.46 36.84 22.92
C LEU A 9 18.95 36.83 22.62
N VAL A 10 18.42 38.03 22.28
CA VAL A 10 17.10 38.21 21.72
C VAL A 10 17.19 37.77 20.25
N PHE A 11 16.76 36.53 19.95
CA PHE A 11 16.46 36.12 18.58
C PHE A 11 15.13 36.78 18.21
N SER A 12 15.22 37.87 17.45
CA SER A 12 14.08 38.43 16.75
C SER A 12 13.69 37.46 15.63
N LEU A 13 12.65 36.66 15.90
CA LEU A 13 11.97 35.90 14.88
C LEU A 13 11.26 36.90 13.96
N PHE A 14 11.89 37.29 12.87
CA PHE A 14 11.17 37.90 11.77
C PHE A 14 10.26 36.81 11.16
N ILE A 15 9.03 36.73 11.63
CA ILE A 15 7.95 36.14 10.86
C ILE A 15 7.77 37.08 9.66
N VAL A 16 8.32 36.67 8.52
CA VAL A 16 7.92 37.26 7.24
C VAL A 16 6.47 36.78 7.04
N ILE A 17 5.51 37.56 7.51
CA ILE A 17 4.15 37.47 7.00
C ILE A 17 4.30 37.90 5.54
N ALA A 18 4.34 36.93 4.64
CA ALA A 18 4.15 37.19 3.23
C ALA A 18 2.80 37.89 3.12
N GLY A 19 2.81 39.19 2.96
CA GLY A 19 1.62 40.01 2.78
C GLY A 19 0.96 39.52 1.50
N PHE A 20 -0.16 38.81 1.63
CA PHE A 20 -0.95 38.41 0.46
C PHE A 20 -1.30 39.70 -0.30
N SER A 21 -1.10 39.71 -1.61
CA SER A 21 -1.54 40.76 -2.49
C SER A 21 -3.04 41.01 -2.26
N GLN A 22 -3.44 42.23 -1.94
CA GLN A 22 -4.82 42.62 -1.65
C GLN A 22 -5.41 43.40 -2.81
N ILE A 23 -6.71 43.21 -3.11
CA ILE A 23 -7.43 44.01 -4.09
C ILE A 23 -7.68 45.37 -3.47
N THR A 24 -7.25 46.43 -4.16
CA THR A 24 -7.38 47.81 -3.75
C THR A 24 -8.38 48.62 -4.59
N GLN A 25 -8.68 48.16 -5.82
CA GLN A 25 -9.63 48.79 -6.70
C GLN A 25 -10.14 47.82 -7.76
N VAL A 26 -11.44 47.90 -8.10
CA VAL A 26 -12.03 47.27 -9.27
C VAL A 26 -12.92 48.29 -9.98
N ASP A 27 -12.59 48.66 -11.25
CA ASP A 27 -13.38 49.56 -12.05
C ASP A 27 -14.25 48.79 -13.01
N VAL A 28 -15.57 49.00 -12.92
CA VAL A 28 -16.57 48.42 -13.81
C VAL A 28 -17.19 49.49 -14.68
N ASP A 29 -17.10 49.35 -16.02
CA ASP A 29 -17.84 50.14 -16.95
C ASP A 29 -19.22 49.55 -17.23
N ALA A 30 -20.27 50.34 -16.98
CA ALA A 30 -21.66 49.95 -17.18
C ALA A 30 -22.31 50.59 -18.44
N LYS A 31 -21.57 51.33 -19.27
CA LYS A 31 -22.14 52.06 -20.42
C LYS A 31 -22.66 51.10 -21.51
N ASN A 32 -21.85 50.13 -21.89
CA ASN A 32 -22.17 49.16 -22.95
C ASN A 32 -22.30 47.73 -22.40
N GLY A 33 -22.93 47.58 -21.24
CA GLY A 33 -22.93 46.34 -20.48
C GLY A 33 -21.90 46.36 -19.38
N LEU A 34 -21.81 45.32 -18.57
CA LEU A 34 -20.94 45.25 -17.41
C LEU A 34 -19.57 44.67 -17.78
N THR A 35 -18.55 45.53 -17.85
CA THR A 35 -17.15 45.19 -18.20
C THR A 35 -16.21 45.53 -17.06
N ILE A 36 -15.38 44.61 -16.62
CA ILE A 36 -14.27 44.89 -15.71
C ILE A 36 -13.15 45.57 -16.51
N LYS A 37 -12.94 46.83 -16.27
CA LYS A 37 -11.89 47.61 -16.95
C LYS A 37 -10.55 47.52 -16.27
N THR A 38 -10.52 47.63 -14.95
CA THR A 38 -9.28 47.62 -14.16
C THR A 38 -9.45 46.75 -12.92
N ILE A 39 -8.48 45.92 -12.59
CA ILE A 39 -8.28 45.34 -11.27
C ILE A 39 -6.91 45.79 -10.78
N ARG A 40 -6.86 46.44 -9.60
CA ARG A 40 -5.63 46.85 -8.96
C ARG A 40 -5.47 46.08 -7.65
N THR A 41 -4.32 45.51 -7.47
CA THR A 41 -3.89 44.93 -6.20
C THR A 41 -2.78 45.78 -5.59
N THR A 42 -2.37 45.46 -4.37
CA THR A 42 -1.21 46.11 -3.72
C THR A 42 0.08 45.96 -4.53
N GLU A 43 0.18 44.97 -5.41
CA GLU A 43 1.40 44.68 -6.18
C GLU A 43 1.28 45.04 -7.67
N LYS A 44 0.08 44.96 -8.23
CA LYS A 44 -0.08 45.04 -9.70
C LYS A 44 -1.43 45.63 -10.11
N SER A 45 -1.47 46.21 -11.28
CA SER A 45 -2.70 46.68 -11.93
C SER A 45 -2.84 46.04 -13.29
N ILE A 46 -4.02 45.55 -13.64
CA ILE A 46 -4.34 45.04 -14.97
C ILE A 46 -5.63 45.67 -15.51
N ASN A 47 -5.72 45.71 -16.83
CA ASN A 47 -6.89 46.15 -17.57
C ASN A 47 -7.42 44.99 -18.43
N PRO A 48 -8.17 44.04 -17.83
CA PRO A 48 -8.51 42.78 -18.52
C PRO A 48 -9.56 42.97 -19.63
N GLY A 49 -10.42 43.95 -19.53
CA GLY A 49 -11.48 44.22 -20.52
C GLY A 49 -12.48 43.04 -20.67
N ILE A 50 -12.74 42.32 -19.57
CA ILE A 50 -13.53 41.09 -19.56
C ILE A 50 -14.95 41.36 -19.03
N PRO A 51 -15.94 40.49 -19.32
CA PRO A 51 -17.27 40.58 -18.72
C PRO A 51 -17.21 40.47 -17.17
N VAL A 52 -18.11 41.10 -16.48
CA VAL A 52 -18.30 40.89 -15.05
C VAL A 52 -18.81 39.45 -14.79
N VAL A 53 -19.80 39.00 -15.59
CA VAL A 53 -20.33 37.67 -15.60
C VAL A 53 -20.69 37.21 -17.01
N SER A 54 -20.72 35.88 -17.22
CA SER A 54 -21.57 35.27 -18.25
C SER A 54 -22.80 34.63 -17.61
N PHE A 55 -23.85 34.40 -18.39
CA PHE A 55 -25.07 33.74 -17.93
C PHE A 55 -25.79 33.06 -19.09
N LYS A 56 -26.65 32.10 -18.78
CA LYS A 56 -27.50 31.44 -19.78
C LYS A 56 -28.97 31.85 -19.60
N VAL A 57 -29.65 31.98 -20.76
CA VAL A 57 -31.08 32.08 -20.83
C VAL A 57 -31.60 30.92 -21.68
N GLY A 58 -32.24 29.92 -21.06
CA GLY A 58 -32.37 28.62 -21.70
C GLY A 58 -31.00 28.08 -22.10
N ASP A 59 -30.84 27.62 -23.33
CA ASP A 59 -29.55 27.06 -23.82
C ASP A 59 -28.55 28.12 -24.34
N GLN A 60 -28.97 29.39 -24.44
CA GLN A 60 -28.18 30.44 -25.02
C GLN A 60 -27.27 31.10 -23.99
N LEU A 61 -25.96 31.12 -24.26
CA LEU A 61 -24.92 31.78 -23.45
C LEU A 61 -24.81 33.26 -23.83
N TYR A 62 -24.72 34.14 -22.84
CA TYR A 62 -24.54 35.58 -22.94
C TYR A 62 -23.39 36.07 -22.06
N PHE A 63 -22.75 37.19 -22.48
CA PHE A 63 -21.69 37.85 -21.72
C PHE A 63 -22.14 39.26 -21.33
N SER A 64 -21.95 39.63 -20.07
CA SER A 64 -22.44 40.93 -19.54
C SER A 64 -21.90 42.16 -20.23
N ASN A 65 -20.76 42.10 -20.91
CA ASN A 65 -20.15 43.16 -21.71
C ASN A 65 -20.64 43.23 -23.15
N GLN A 66 -21.59 42.38 -23.54
CA GLN A 66 -22.18 42.34 -24.89
C GLN A 66 -23.67 42.69 -24.81
N LYS A 67 -23.98 43.90 -24.34
CA LYS A 67 -25.35 44.36 -24.04
C LYS A 67 -26.32 44.14 -25.20
N GLU A 68 -25.95 44.39 -26.44
CA GLU A 68 -26.77 44.23 -27.63
C GLU A 68 -27.32 42.80 -27.82
N SER A 69 -26.60 41.79 -27.32
CA SER A 69 -26.99 40.38 -27.41
C SER A 69 -28.18 39.99 -26.55
N PHE A 70 -28.45 40.72 -25.47
CA PHE A 70 -29.49 40.40 -24.48
C PHE A 70 -30.33 41.61 -24.05
N GLU A 71 -30.20 42.74 -24.72
CA GLU A 71 -30.89 44.00 -24.36
C GLU A 71 -32.41 43.89 -24.39
N ASN A 72 -32.97 42.95 -25.12
CA ASN A 72 -34.43 42.65 -25.15
C ASN A 72 -34.88 41.61 -24.13
N LYS A 73 -33.98 41.09 -23.28
CA LYS A 73 -34.26 40.06 -22.27
C LYS A 73 -34.03 40.59 -20.86
N PHE A 74 -32.83 41.02 -20.56
CA PHE A 74 -32.44 41.47 -19.25
C PHE A 74 -31.79 42.86 -19.26
N GLN A 75 -32.13 43.67 -18.29
CA GLN A 75 -31.33 44.81 -17.86
C GLN A 75 -30.44 44.31 -16.73
N LEU A 76 -29.12 44.59 -16.82
CA LEU A 76 -28.13 44.28 -15.83
C LEU A 76 -27.65 45.55 -15.15
N GLU A 77 -27.56 45.49 -13.82
CA GLU A 77 -27.04 46.55 -12.97
C GLU A 77 -26.05 45.99 -11.98
N ILE A 78 -25.04 46.84 -11.61
CA ILE A 78 -24.11 46.49 -10.55
C ILE A 78 -24.34 47.44 -9.37
N ASN A 79 -24.56 46.89 -8.18
CA ASN A 79 -24.89 47.61 -6.99
C ASN A 79 -23.89 47.34 -5.88
N GLN A 80 -23.76 48.30 -4.95
CA GLN A 80 -23.00 48.16 -3.70
C GLN A 80 -21.53 47.67 -3.88
N PRO A 81 -20.77 48.23 -4.86
CA PRO A 81 -19.36 47.87 -4.96
C PRO A 81 -18.57 48.36 -3.75
N GLU A 82 -17.90 47.43 -3.04
CA GLU A 82 -17.09 47.75 -1.90
C GLU A 82 -15.79 46.93 -1.84
N ILE A 83 -14.75 47.49 -1.23
CA ILE A 83 -13.53 46.76 -0.83
C ILE A 83 -13.64 46.44 0.65
N LYS A 84 -13.56 45.19 1.00
CA LYS A 84 -13.62 44.73 2.37
C LYS A 84 -12.60 43.61 2.60
N ASN A 85 -11.79 43.72 3.65
CA ASN A 85 -10.77 42.76 4.04
C ASN A 85 -9.80 42.31 2.89
N GLY A 86 -9.49 43.24 1.97
CA GLY A 86 -8.58 42.99 0.86
C GLY A 86 -9.19 42.23 -0.32
N GLY A 87 -10.48 41.99 -0.31
CA GLY A 87 -11.30 41.49 -1.40
C GLY A 87 -12.28 42.55 -1.90
N TRP A 88 -12.91 42.32 -3.05
CA TRP A 88 -13.96 43.16 -3.63
C TRP A 88 -15.29 42.42 -3.65
N HIS A 89 -16.38 43.14 -3.30
CA HIS A 89 -17.72 42.62 -3.28
C HIS A 89 -18.67 43.57 -4.02
N ALA A 90 -19.64 43.04 -4.75
CA ALA A 90 -20.74 43.76 -5.37
C ALA A 90 -21.95 42.86 -5.59
N GLN A 91 -23.05 43.44 -6.05
CA GLN A 91 -24.27 42.74 -6.45
C GLN A 91 -24.52 42.97 -7.93
N VAL A 92 -24.75 41.91 -8.68
CA VAL A 92 -25.23 41.91 -10.06
C VAL A 92 -26.72 41.62 -10.07
N VAL A 93 -27.51 42.59 -10.56
CA VAL A 93 -28.97 42.47 -10.59
C VAL A 93 -29.43 42.26 -12.04
N PHE A 94 -30.21 41.19 -12.22
CA PHE A 94 -30.85 40.87 -13.51
C PHE A 94 -32.34 41.25 -13.41
N THR A 95 -32.79 42.18 -14.20
CA THR A 95 -34.21 42.55 -14.32
C THR A 95 -34.76 42.07 -15.65
N ASN A 96 -35.77 41.19 -15.65
CA ASN A 96 -36.39 40.74 -16.88
C ASN A 96 -37.24 41.86 -17.47
N ILE A 97 -36.84 42.41 -18.58
CA ILE A 97 -37.52 43.50 -19.32
C ILE A 97 -38.33 43.00 -20.49
N SER A 98 -38.35 41.66 -20.72
CA SER A 98 -39.13 41.03 -21.76
C SER A 98 -40.59 40.80 -21.33
N LYS A 99 -41.42 40.36 -22.26
CA LYS A 99 -42.81 39.97 -21.98
C LYS A 99 -42.95 38.49 -21.62
N ASP A 100 -41.85 37.71 -21.73
CA ASP A 100 -41.80 36.30 -21.53
C ASP A 100 -41.16 35.93 -20.18
N THR A 101 -41.50 34.76 -19.66
CA THR A 101 -40.78 34.18 -18.55
C THR A 101 -39.43 33.65 -19.02
N LEU A 102 -38.33 34.13 -18.43
CA LEU A 102 -37.00 33.74 -18.75
C LEU A 102 -36.42 32.75 -17.74
N ILE A 103 -35.69 31.74 -18.23
CA ILE A 103 -34.96 30.78 -17.38
C ILE A 103 -33.51 31.24 -17.30
N LEU A 104 -33.12 31.80 -16.15
CA LEU A 104 -31.75 32.27 -15.87
C LEU A 104 -30.99 31.21 -15.12
N HIS A 105 -29.79 30.88 -15.58
CA HIS A 105 -28.88 29.96 -14.91
C HIS A 105 -27.43 30.19 -15.34
N ASN A 106 -26.48 29.46 -14.77
CA ASN A 106 -25.05 29.47 -15.08
C ASN A 106 -24.44 30.88 -15.06
N VAL A 107 -24.64 31.60 -13.97
CA VAL A 107 -24.05 32.92 -13.78
C VAL A 107 -22.61 32.76 -13.30
N VAL A 108 -21.63 32.94 -14.21
CA VAL A 108 -20.21 32.67 -13.98
C VAL A 108 -19.41 33.96 -13.98
N PRO A 109 -18.62 34.27 -12.93
CA PRO A 109 -17.80 35.48 -12.88
C PRO A 109 -16.70 35.41 -13.96
N PHE A 110 -16.34 36.52 -14.54
CA PHE A 110 -15.41 36.68 -15.67
C PHE A 110 -15.86 35.98 -16.99
N GLY A 111 -16.98 35.25 -16.94
CA GLY A 111 -17.50 34.46 -18.04
C GLY A 111 -16.88 33.06 -18.21
N GLU A 112 -17.69 32.16 -18.72
CA GLU A 112 -17.22 30.82 -19.13
C GLU A 112 -16.11 30.98 -20.19
N ASN A 113 -14.97 30.32 -19.93
CA ASN A 113 -13.83 30.33 -20.86
C ASN A 113 -13.00 29.05 -20.68
N GLN A 114 -12.83 28.27 -21.74
CA GLN A 114 -12.11 27.00 -21.74
C GLN A 114 -10.60 27.13 -21.43
N GLU A 115 -10.04 28.32 -21.49
CA GLU A 115 -8.65 28.60 -21.13
C GLU A 115 -8.47 28.84 -19.61
N ARG A 116 -9.55 28.82 -18.84
CA ARG A 116 -9.55 29.09 -17.40
C ARG A 116 -10.21 27.96 -16.63
N VAL A 117 -9.91 27.91 -15.36
CA VAL A 117 -10.66 27.05 -14.42
C VAL A 117 -11.95 27.76 -14.02
N TYR A 118 -13.07 27.09 -14.16
CA TYR A 118 -14.36 27.60 -13.71
C TYR A 118 -15.29 26.47 -13.25
N ILE A 119 -16.27 26.80 -12.43
CA ILE A 119 -17.34 25.91 -11.95
C ILE A 119 -18.67 26.51 -12.32
N THR A 120 -19.55 25.68 -12.93
CA THR A 120 -20.92 26.05 -13.23
C THR A 120 -21.79 24.82 -13.44
N GLY A 121 -23.11 24.98 -13.44
CA GLY A 121 -24.05 23.89 -13.74
C GLY A 121 -24.09 23.52 -15.23
N LEU A 122 -24.45 22.30 -15.56
CA LEU A 122 -24.72 21.87 -16.94
C LEU A 122 -26.17 22.06 -17.37
N GLY A 123 -27.06 22.46 -16.46
CA GLY A 123 -28.48 22.67 -16.75
C GLY A 123 -29.33 21.39 -16.80
N ASP A 124 -28.80 20.25 -16.39
CA ASP A 124 -29.55 19.01 -16.32
C ASP A 124 -30.39 18.94 -15.02
N HIS A 125 -31.70 18.78 -15.22
CA HIS A 125 -32.68 18.88 -14.14
C HIS A 125 -32.65 17.76 -13.09
N TYR A 126 -32.19 16.58 -13.45
CA TYR A 126 -32.30 15.41 -12.59
C TYR A 126 -31.09 15.13 -11.73
N LEU A 127 -29.94 15.37 -12.26
CA LEU A 127 -28.64 15.06 -11.63
C LEU A 127 -27.74 16.28 -11.58
N SER A 128 -28.33 17.43 -11.81
CA SER A 128 -27.67 18.67 -11.97
C SER A 128 -26.79 18.99 -10.79
N ARG A 129 -25.52 18.88 -11.05
CA ARG A 129 -24.44 19.23 -10.16
C ARG A 129 -23.61 20.27 -10.89
N ALA A 130 -22.89 21.02 -10.11
CA ALA A 130 -21.87 21.83 -10.72
C ALA A 130 -20.76 20.94 -11.26
N HIS A 131 -20.15 21.41 -12.31
CA HIS A 131 -19.02 20.79 -12.94
C HIS A 131 -17.82 21.73 -12.88
N LEU A 132 -16.65 21.15 -12.57
CA LEU A 132 -15.37 21.83 -12.66
C LEU A 132 -14.83 21.65 -14.08
N PHE A 133 -14.60 22.76 -14.75
CA PHE A 133 -13.96 22.83 -16.05
C PHE A 133 -12.50 23.24 -15.85
N ARG A 134 -11.59 22.51 -16.49
CA ARG A 134 -10.15 22.77 -16.44
C ARG A 134 -9.59 22.76 -17.85
N PRO A 135 -8.66 23.66 -18.21
CA PRO A 135 -8.05 23.66 -19.53
C PRO A 135 -7.45 22.30 -19.91
N GLY A 136 -7.87 21.77 -21.05
CA GLY A 136 -7.36 20.50 -21.58
C GLY A 136 -7.89 19.21 -20.91
N PHE A 137 -8.90 19.31 -20.04
CA PHE A 137 -9.53 18.16 -19.37
C PHE A 137 -11.04 18.16 -19.53
N SER A 138 -11.62 16.97 -19.51
CA SER A 138 -13.07 16.81 -19.45
C SER A 138 -13.65 17.36 -18.12
N PRO A 139 -14.87 17.90 -18.14
CA PRO A 139 -15.53 18.39 -16.93
C PRO A 139 -15.69 17.28 -15.89
N VAL A 140 -15.48 17.60 -14.62
CA VAL A 140 -15.70 16.68 -13.50
C VAL A 140 -16.76 17.20 -12.57
N ASN A 141 -17.51 16.28 -11.94
CA ASN A 141 -18.55 16.66 -11.00
C ASN A 141 -18.01 17.28 -9.73
N VAL A 142 -18.73 18.25 -9.22
CA VAL A 142 -18.45 18.92 -7.95
C VAL A 142 -19.63 18.69 -7.00
N ILE A 143 -19.35 18.18 -5.81
CA ILE A 143 -20.32 18.16 -4.72
C ILE A 143 -20.33 19.53 -4.08
N LEU A 144 -21.47 20.21 -4.20
CA LEU A 144 -21.68 21.51 -3.57
C LEU A 144 -22.42 21.37 -2.25
N PRO A 145 -22.22 22.29 -1.31
CA PRO A 145 -23.11 22.48 -0.20
C PRO A 145 -24.57 22.70 -0.67
N ASP A 146 -25.55 22.18 0.06
CA ASP A 146 -26.96 22.18 -0.36
C ASP A 146 -27.56 23.54 -0.68
N ASN A 147 -27.14 24.58 -0.03
CA ASN A 147 -27.63 25.95 -0.26
C ASN A 147 -26.86 26.71 -1.37
N SER A 148 -25.93 26.06 -2.04
CA SER A 148 -25.01 26.69 -2.99
C SER A 148 -25.16 26.14 -4.41
N TRP A 149 -26.31 25.61 -4.75
CA TRP A 149 -26.53 24.92 -6.02
C TRP A 149 -26.44 25.80 -7.26
N GLU A 150 -26.72 27.08 -7.12
CA GLU A 150 -26.53 28.04 -8.21
C GLU A 150 -25.44 29.00 -7.87
N LEU A 151 -24.24 28.57 -8.10
CA LEU A 151 -23.04 29.38 -8.01
C LEU A 151 -22.25 29.28 -9.29
N GLY A 152 -21.42 30.26 -9.52
CA GLY A 152 -20.36 30.28 -10.50
C GLY A 152 -19.04 30.61 -9.82
N TYR A 153 -18.00 29.93 -10.25
CA TYR A 153 -16.62 30.22 -9.86
C TYR A 153 -15.76 30.37 -11.10
N SER A 154 -14.80 31.26 -11.08
CA SER A 154 -13.73 31.32 -12.09
C SER A 154 -12.49 31.98 -11.52
N GLU A 155 -11.34 31.74 -12.17
CA GLU A 155 -10.09 32.40 -11.84
C GLU A 155 -9.58 33.29 -12.98
N LEU A 156 -8.78 34.30 -12.62
CA LEU A 156 -8.06 35.17 -13.56
C LEU A 156 -6.60 35.29 -13.13
N GLY A 157 -5.67 34.95 -14.01
CA GLY A 157 -4.24 35.04 -13.74
C GLY A 157 -3.70 36.45 -13.89
N LEU A 158 -2.87 36.87 -12.95
CA LEU A 158 -2.12 38.14 -12.97
C LEU A 158 -0.60 37.91 -12.92
N GLY A 159 -0.11 36.83 -13.46
CA GLY A 159 1.26 36.38 -13.26
C GLY A 159 1.32 35.39 -12.06
N GLU A 160 2.14 35.67 -11.05
CA GLU A 160 2.21 34.83 -9.84
C GLU A 160 0.99 34.99 -8.93
N THR A 161 0.37 36.15 -8.91
CA THR A 161 -0.90 36.41 -8.22
C THR A 161 -2.06 36.11 -9.14
N LYS A 162 -3.10 35.49 -8.59
CA LYS A 162 -4.37 35.19 -9.26
C LYS A 162 -5.54 35.81 -8.52
N ILE A 163 -6.66 35.98 -9.21
CA ILE A 163 -7.94 36.41 -8.63
C ILE A 163 -8.93 35.24 -8.73
N ALA A 164 -9.42 34.78 -7.61
CA ALA A 164 -10.57 33.89 -7.51
C ALA A 164 -11.84 34.75 -7.49
N ALA A 165 -12.84 34.36 -8.26
CA ALA A 165 -14.13 35.02 -8.31
C ALA A 165 -15.28 34.04 -8.09
N LEU A 166 -16.28 34.45 -7.31
CA LEU A 166 -17.45 33.65 -7.00
C LEU A 166 -18.71 34.47 -7.22
N THR A 167 -19.69 33.87 -7.86
CA THR A 167 -21.07 34.37 -7.88
C THR A 167 -21.99 33.44 -7.11
N ARG A 168 -22.96 34.01 -6.36
CA ARG A 168 -23.97 33.23 -5.66
C ARG A 168 -25.31 33.97 -5.70
N ARG A 169 -26.40 33.26 -6.04
CA ARG A 169 -27.74 33.84 -5.99
C ARG A 169 -28.08 34.25 -4.58
N ALA A 170 -28.45 35.52 -4.38
CA ALA A 170 -28.74 36.12 -3.08
C ALA A 170 -30.25 36.31 -2.86
N SER A 171 -30.98 36.90 -3.83
CA SER A 171 -32.41 37.19 -3.70
C SER A 171 -33.13 37.12 -5.06
N TRP A 172 -34.44 37.02 -5.00
CA TRP A 172 -35.30 37.02 -6.18
C TRP A 172 -36.66 37.66 -5.84
N GLU A 173 -37.19 38.43 -6.76
CA GLU A 173 -38.50 39.10 -6.67
C GLU A 173 -39.27 38.83 -7.96
N ASN A 174 -40.56 38.54 -7.86
CA ASN A 174 -41.39 38.13 -8.99
C ASN A 174 -40.67 37.09 -9.88
N ALA A 175 -40.17 36.03 -9.21
CA ALA A 175 -39.42 34.95 -9.81
C ALA A 175 -39.59 33.66 -8.98
N THR A 176 -39.42 32.50 -9.60
CA THR A 176 -39.40 31.19 -8.91
C THR A 176 -38.04 30.58 -8.92
N ARG A 177 -37.46 30.40 -7.72
CA ARG A 177 -36.22 29.68 -7.53
C ARG A 177 -36.39 28.20 -7.78
N ARG A 178 -35.58 27.63 -8.66
CA ARG A 178 -35.33 26.21 -8.78
C ARG A 178 -33.89 25.88 -8.35
N ARG A 179 -33.60 24.60 -8.28
CA ARG A 179 -32.27 24.14 -7.71
C ARG A 179 -31.07 24.78 -8.42
N PHE A 180 -31.07 24.80 -9.75
CA PHE A 180 -29.95 25.28 -10.57
C PHE A 180 -30.33 26.42 -11.51
N GLU A 181 -31.56 26.88 -11.48
CA GLU A 181 -32.09 27.91 -12.36
C GLU A 181 -33.07 28.81 -11.62
N THR A 182 -33.39 29.93 -12.21
CA THR A 182 -34.44 30.80 -11.74
C THR A 182 -35.40 31.14 -12.89
N LEU A 183 -36.66 30.88 -12.71
CA LEU A 183 -37.72 31.36 -13.61
C LEU A 183 -38.03 32.81 -13.25
N VAL A 184 -37.66 33.73 -14.10
CA VAL A 184 -37.85 35.17 -13.89
C VAL A 184 -39.02 35.65 -14.73
N PHE A 185 -40.11 36.03 -14.07
CA PHE A 185 -41.29 36.52 -14.75
C PHE A 185 -41.08 37.94 -15.32
N PRO A 186 -41.91 38.44 -16.23
CA PRO A 186 -41.82 39.81 -16.71
C PRO A 186 -41.77 40.84 -15.59
N GLY A 187 -40.79 41.72 -15.60
CA GLY A 187 -40.50 42.67 -14.51
C GLY A 187 -39.86 42.07 -13.26
N GLY A 188 -39.66 40.77 -13.23
CA GLY A 188 -39.00 40.10 -12.11
C GLY A 188 -37.51 40.38 -12.02
N LYS A 189 -36.97 40.20 -10.81
CA LYS A 189 -35.51 40.46 -10.55
C LYS A 189 -34.87 39.28 -9.87
N VAL A 190 -33.56 39.09 -10.17
CA VAL A 190 -32.69 38.14 -9.46
C VAL A 190 -31.38 38.86 -9.17
N THR A 191 -30.93 38.79 -7.93
CA THR A 191 -29.66 39.37 -7.49
C THR A 191 -28.64 38.29 -7.20
N TYR A 192 -27.45 38.46 -7.74
CA TYR A 192 -26.27 37.63 -7.44
C TYR A 192 -25.23 38.45 -6.70
N ASN A 193 -24.77 37.98 -5.55
CA ASN A 193 -23.55 38.48 -4.95
C ASN A 193 -22.36 38.04 -5.80
N ILE A 194 -21.39 38.91 -5.98
CA ILE A 194 -20.10 38.60 -6.60
C ILE A 194 -18.95 39.00 -5.68
N TRP A 195 -18.00 38.10 -5.45
CA TRP A 195 -16.80 38.33 -4.67
C TRP A 195 -15.58 38.06 -5.53
N LEU A 196 -14.53 38.87 -5.34
CA LEU A 196 -13.21 38.68 -5.90
C LEU A 196 -12.19 38.69 -4.77
N GLU A 197 -11.32 37.68 -4.77
CA GLU A 197 -10.24 37.53 -3.79
C GLU A 197 -8.93 37.22 -4.49
N SER A 198 -7.86 37.87 -4.08
CA SER A 198 -6.52 37.55 -4.59
C SER A 198 -5.94 36.34 -3.87
N PHE A 199 -5.24 35.48 -4.61
CA PHE A 199 -4.57 34.33 -4.06
C PHE A 199 -3.28 34.01 -4.83
N SER A 200 -2.44 33.13 -4.26
CA SER A 200 -1.26 32.56 -4.90
C SER A 200 -1.38 31.04 -4.94
N GLY A 201 -0.72 30.40 -5.90
CA GLY A 201 -0.78 28.96 -6.08
C GLY A 201 -1.76 28.54 -7.18
N ASP A 202 -2.18 27.27 -7.11
CA ASP A 202 -3.10 26.70 -8.09
C ASP A 202 -4.57 26.96 -7.73
N TRP A 203 -5.47 26.63 -8.63
CA TRP A 203 -6.90 26.91 -8.53
C TRP A 203 -7.55 26.35 -7.23
N GLN A 204 -6.99 25.28 -6.65
CA GLN A 204 -7.46 24.71 -5.40
C GLN A 204 -7.33 25.71 -4.25
N GLU A 205 -6.25 26.50 -4.22
CA GLU A 205 -6.05 27.54 -3.20
C GLU A 205 -7.03 28.69 -3.36
N GLY A 206 -7.34 29.06 -4.61
CA GLY A 206 -8.38 30.06 -4.89
C GLY A 206 -9.76 29.59 -4.44
N LEU A 207 -10.11 28.34 -4.73
CA LEU A 207 -11.35 27.74 -4.24
C LEU A 207 -11.41 27.67 -2.72
N ARG A 208 -10.34 27.15 -2.09
CA ARG A 208 -10.27 27.04 -0.62
C ARG A 208 -10.48 28.41 0.01
N LYS A 209 -9.74 29.42 -0.43
CA LYS A 209 -9.83 30.77 0.12
C LYS A 209 -11.22 31.36 -0.01
N ILE A 210 -11.78 31.37 -1.22
CA ILE A 210 -13.06 32.03 -1.46
C ILE A 210 -14.23 31.30 -0.81
N PHE A 211 -14.15 29.95 -0.72
CA PHE A 211 -15.17 29.17 -0.07
C PHE A 211 -15.10 29.27 1.47
N GLN A 212 -13.92 29.30 2.04
CA GLN A 212 -13.75 29.52 3.48
C GLN A 212 -14.19 30.90 3.92
N GLU A 213 -13.88 31.94 3.13
CA GLU A 213 -14.17 33.31 3.53
C GLU A 213 -15.58 33.76 3.16
N LYS A 214 -16.14 33.31 2.03
CA LYS A 214 -17.38 33.90 1.46
C LYS A 214 -18.54 32.93 1.27
N MET A 215 -18.24 31.65 1.18
CA MET A 215 -19.26 30.67 0.84
C MET A 215 -19.67 29.77 1.96
N LEU A 216 -18.86 29.72 2.97
CA LEU A 216 -19.19 28.80 4.01
C LEU A 216 -20.55 29.12 4.60
N PHE A 217 -21.15 30.24 4.19
CA PHE A 217 -22.41 30.27 4.73
C PHE A 217 -22.76 31.66 5.14
N ASP A 218 -23.83 31.96 5.07
CA ASP A 218 -24.47 33.11 5.69
C ASP A 218 -24.13 33.25 7.22
N VAL A 219 -22.88 32.99 7.57
CA VAL A 219 -22.29 33.20 8.91
C VAL A 219 -21.08 34.10 8.78
N GLU A 220 -21.00 35.10 9.63
CA GLU A 220 -19.89 36.05 9.62
C GLU A 220 -18.60 35.40 10.12
N GLN A 221 -18.73 34.49 11.08
CA GLN A 221 -17.61 33.74 11.66
C GLN A 221 -18.04 32.30 11.92
N PHE A 222 -17.22 31.36 11.46
CA PHE A 222 -17.46 29.94 11.68
C PHE A 222 -17.09 29.52 13.09
N ASP A 223 -18.03 28.96 13.83
CA ASP A 223 -17.80 28.39 15.16
C ASP A 223 -17.24 26.97 15.06
N ASN A 224 -15.96 26.79 15.34
CA ASN A 224 -15.26 25.53 15.32
C ASN A 224 -15.24 24.79 16.67
N THR A 225 -15.91 25.33 17.71
CA THR A 225 -15.81 24.83 19.08
C THR A 225 -16.11 23.34 19.19
N LEU A 226 -17.17 22.86 18.52
CA LEU A 226 -17.56 21.46 18.59
C LEU A 226 -16.50 20.55 17.96
N CYS A 227 -15.92 20.94 16.84
CA CYS A 227 -14.87 20.18 16.17
C CYS A 227 -13.59 20.08 16.99
N GLU A 228 -13.31 21.06 17.84
CA GLU A 228 -12.08 21.08 18.65
C GLU A 228 -12.24 20.36 20.00
N ARG A 229 -13.40 19.80 20.28
CA ARG A 229 -13.63 18.97 21.47
C ARG A 229 -12.81 17.69 21.40
N ASP A 230 -11.95 17.45 22.39
CA ASP A 230 -11.05 16.28 22.41
C ASP A 230 -11.80 14.95 22.48
N ASP A 231 -12.95 14.93 23.14
CA ASP A 231 -13.82 13.76 23.27
C ASP A 231 -14.56 13.38 21.99
N LEU A 232 -14.60 14.26 20.97
CA LEU A 232 -15.20 13.99 19.68
C LEU A 232 -14.18 13.76 18.54
N LYS A 233 -12.91 14.09 18.74
CA LYS A 233 -11.87 14.00 17.71
C LYS A 233 -11.60 12.57 17.20
N TRP A 234 -11.92 11.55 17.98
CA TRP A 234 -11.71 10.16 17.60
C TRP A 234 -12.36 9.80 16.25
N VAL A 235 -13.52 10.40 15.93
CA VAL A 235 -14.25 10.10 14.70
C VAL A 235 -13.49 10.50 13.43
N ARG A 236 -12.55 11.42 13.53
CA ARG A 236 -11.75 11.93 12.38
C ARG A 236 -10.90 10.85 11.73
N HIS A 237 -10.49 9.85 12.49
CA HIS A 237 -9.61 8.76 12.04
C HIS A 237 -10.34 7.41 11.99
N THR A 238 -11.65 7.45 11.76
CA THR A 238 -12.47 6.25 11.59
C THR A 238 -12.80 6.04 10.11
N PHE A 239 -12.66 4.81 9.64
CA PHE A 239 -12.79 4.50 8.22
C PHE A 239 -13.83 3.41 7.91
N LEU A 240 -14.36 2.71 8.91
CA LEU A 240 -15.38 1.69 8.71
C LEU A 240 -16.50 1.81 9.76
N CYS A 241 -17.71 2.02 9.26
CA CYS A 241 -18.97 1.89 9.99
C CYS A 241 -19.75 0.70 9.43
N GLN A 242 -20.10 -0.26 10.29
CA GLN A 242 -21.03 -1.34 9.95
C GLN A 242 -22.41 -0.99 10.48
N LEU A 243 -23.34 -0.60 9.61
CA LEU A 243 -24.70 -0.25 10.00
C LEU A 243 -25.64 -1.44 9.79
N MET A 244 -26.17 -1.98 10.90
CA MET A 244 -26.88 -3.26 10.94
C MET A 244 -28.34 -3.08 11.33
N MET A 245 -29.21 -3.90 10.75
CA MET A 245 -30.60 -4.02 11.21
C MET A 245 -30.68 -4.92 12.44
N GLY A 246 -31.51 -4.54 13.42
CA GLY A 246 -31.70 -5.33 14.65
C GLY A 246 -32.25 -6.75 14.41
N TRP A 247 -32.88 -6.96 13.26
CA TRP A 247 -33.44 -8.24 12.82
C TRP A 247 -32.51 -9.04 11.89
N ASP A 248 -31.32 -8.55 11.57
CA ASP A 248 -30.32 -9.30 10.79
C ASP A 248 -29.76 -10.46 11.60
N HIS A 249 -29.55 -11.63 10.96
CA HIS A 249 -28.95 -12.80 11.58
C HIS A 249 -27.49 -12.58 12.05
N GLN A 250 -26.83 -11.52 11.58
CA GLN A 250 -25.51 -11.09 12.09
C GLN A 250 -25.63 -10.34 13.43
N VAL A 251 -26.82 -9.89 13.80
CA VAL A 251 -27.10 -9.25 15.09
C VAL A 251 -27.77 -10.24 16.03
N TYR A 252 -28.88 -10.84 15.61
CA TYR A 252 -29.63 -11.84 16.38
C TYR A 252 -30.10 -12.96 15.47
N ASP A 253 -29.80 -14.19 15.84
CA ASP A 253 -30.27 -15.38 15.15
C ASP A 253 -31.42 -16.02 15.95
N ILE A 254 -32.62 -15.91 15.43
CA ILE A 254 -33.85 -16.38 16.11
C ILE A 254 -33.86 -17.90 16.27
N GLU A 255 -33.29 -18.65 15.33
CA GLU A 255 -33.24 -20.10 15.40
C GLU A 255 -32.25 -20.59 16.45
N LYS A 256 -31.13 -19.87 16.62
CA LYS A 256 -30.17 -20.13 17.68
C LYS A 256 -30.57 -19.53 19.02
N GLY A 257 -31.55 -18.62 19.05
CA GLY A 257 -32.02 -17.92 20.25
C GLY A 257 -30.94 -17.05 20.92
N ARG A 258 -29.98 -16.50 20.14
CA ARG A 258 -28.84 -15.72 20.68
C ARG A 258 -28.43 -14.56 19.79
N TYR A 259 -27.79 -13.57 20.41
CA TYR A 259 -27.05 -12.55 19.70
C TYR A 259 -25.82 -13.13 19.01
N THR A 260 -25.57 -12.74 17.75
CA THR A 260 -24.49 -13.20 16.88
C THR A 260 -23.51 -12.09 16.52
N LEU A 261 -23.71 -10.89 17.03
CA LEU A 261 -22.82 -9.75 16.79
C LEU A 261 -21.35 -10.07 17.12
N GLY A 262 -21.10 -10.90 18.17
CA GLY A 262 -19.76 -11.35 18.50
C GLY A 262 -19.08 -12.14 17.39
N ASP A 263 -19.84 -13.01 16.71
CA ASP A 263 -19.35 -13.79 15.56
C ASP A 263 -19.03 -12.86 14.39
N PHE A 264 -19.86 -11.84 14.16
CA PHE A 264 -19.67 -10.84 13.11
C PHE A 264 -18.47 -9.92 13.40
N ILE A 265 -18.28 -9.49 14.64
CA ILE A 265 -17.08 -8.74 15.06
C ILE A 265 -15.82 -9.57 14.83
N ALA A 266 -15.82 -10.86 15.21
CA ALA A 266 -14.70 -11.76 14.99
C ALA A 266 -14.37 -11.92 13.50
N PHE A 267 -15.38 -12.03 12.65
CA PHE A 267 -15.23 -12.03 11.19
C PHE A 267 -14.60 -10.71 10.68
N ASN A 268 -15.12 -9.55 11.09
CA ASN A 268 -14.58 -8.26 10.70
C ASN A 268 -13.12 -8.10 11.17
N ASN A 269 -12.80 -8.51 12.40
CA ASN A 269 -11.43 -8.45 12.91
C ASN A 269 -10.47 -9.27 12.05
N LYS A 270 -10.90 -10.45 11.60
CA LYS A 270 -10.10 -11.31 10.75
C LYS A 270 -9.91 -10.76 9.35
N VAL A 271 -10.99 -10.35 8.68
CA VAL A 271 -10.98 -9.99 7.25
C VAL A 271 -10.66 -8.51 7.02
N LEU A 272 -11.22 -7.62 7.85
CA LEU A 272 -11.17 -6.16 7.68
C LEU A 272 -10.29 -5.45 8.72
N GLY A 273 -9.67 -6.21 9.63
CA GLY A 273 -8.92 -5.64 10.75
C GLY A 273 -9.81 -4.98 11.81
N GLY A 274 -11.10 -5.32 11.81
CA GLY A 274 -12.14 -4.74 12.66
C GLY A 274 -12.95 -3.65 11.95
N ALA A 275 -13.96 -3.15 12.64
CA ALA A 275 -14.67 -1.94 12.27
C ALA A 275 -14.63 -0.97 13.45
N GLU A 276 -14.45 0.30 13.17
CA GLU A 276 -14.39 1.33 14.22
C GLU A 276 -15.77 1.59 14.82
N ILE A 277 -16.84 1.41 14.03
CA ILE A 277 -18.21 1.71 14.43
C ILE A 277 -19.13 0.55 14.07
N TYR A 278 -19.96 0.13 15.03
CA TYR A 278 -21.10 -0.76 14.81
C TYR A 278 -22.40 -0.03 15.18
N GLY A 279 -23.26 0.24 14.19
CA GLY A 279 -24.53 0.89 14.38
C GLY A 279 -25.69 -0.10 14.38
N LEU A 280 -26.58 0.00 15.35
CA LEU A 280 -27.75 -0.84 15.48
C LEU A 280 -29.03 -0.08 15.14
N TRP A 281 -29.81 -0.65 14.22
CA TRP A 281 -31.06 -0.05 13.74
C TRP A 281 -32.24 -1.05 13.85
N PRO A 282 -32.99 -1.09 14.97
CA PRO A 282 -34.07 -2.06 15.14
C PRO A 282 -35.41 -1.60 14.63
N THR A 283 -35.55 -0.35 14.20
CA THR A 283 -36.83 0.33 13.99
C THR A 283 -37.48 0.03 12.64
N TRP A 284 -36.73 0.03 11.57
CA TRP A 284 -37.30 -0.19 10.23
C TRP A 284 -37.16 -1.67 9.81
N PRO A 285 -38.17 -2.35 9.21
CA PRO A 285 -39.48 -1.82 8.81
C PRO A 285 -40.59 -2.07 9.85
N ALA A 286 -40.28 -2.29 11.11
CA ALA A 286 -41.24 -2.65 12.14
C ALA A 286 -41.98 -1.46 12.75
N LEU A 287 -41.40 -0.25 12.71
CA LEU A 287 -41.97 0.96 13.25
C LEU A 287 -43.27 1.33 12.50
N GLY A 288 -44.36 1.61 13.24
CA GLY A 288 -45.65 1.91 12.68
C GLY A 288 -46.58 0.69 12.49
N MET A 289 -46.13 -0.52 12.79
CA MET A 289 -47.03 -1.69 12.81
C MET A 289 -47.97 -1.68 14.00
N ASP A 290 -47.60 -1.06 15.10
CA ASP A 290 -48.40 -0.81 16.30
C ASP A 290 -48.04 0.56 16.92
N GLN A 291 -48.37 0.80 18.19
CA GLN A 291 -48.17 2.09 18.85
C GLN A 291 -46.77 2.23 19.43
N ARG A 292 -45.90 1.25 19.29
CA ARG A 292 -44.51 1.37 19.76
C ARG A 292 -43.75 2.45 18.98
N ASN A 293 -43.02 3.28 19.72
CA ASN A 293 -42.13 4.27 19.13
C ASN A 293 -40.73 3.69 18.93
N GLN A 294 -39.80 4.50 18.40
CA GLN A 294 -38.42 4.08 18.15
C GLN A 294 -37.71 3.52 19.40
N TRP A 295 -37.95 4.07 20.57
CA TRP A 295 -37.37 3.61 21.83
C TRP A 295 -37.93 2.26 22.28
N ASP A 296 -39.23 2.02 22.05
CA ASP A 296 -39.85 0.73 22.30
C ASP A 296 -39.28 -0.37 21.44
N MET A 297 -38.78 -0.05 20.23
CA MET A 297 -38.12 -1.06 19.38
C MET A 297 -36.84 -1.55 20.04
N TYR A 298 -36.02 -0.67 20.63
CA TYR A 298 -34.83 -1.10 21.40
C TYR A 298 -35.26 -1.88 22.66
N ARG A 299 -36.23 -1.42 23.40
CA ARG A 299 -36.75 -2.12 24.59
C ARG A 299 -37.36 -3.48 24.26
N SER A 300 -37.84 -3.66 23.04
CA SER A 300 -38.41 -4.94 22.53
C SER A 300 -37.38 -5.88 21.94
N MET A 301 -36.12 -5.48 21.80
CA MET A 301 -35.05 -6.42 21.41
C MET A 301 -34.96 -7.57 22.43
N PRO A 302 -34.57 -8.79 22.03
CA PRO A 302 -34.41 -9.91 22.95
C PRO A 302 -33.54 -9.57 24.16
N GLY A 303 -34.10 -9.67 25.38
CA GLY A 303 -33.42 -9.28 26.62
C GLY A 303 -33.44 -7.77 26.93
N GLY A 304 -34.15 -6.96 26.13
CA GLY A 304 -34.37 -5.52 26.34
C GLY A 304 -33.09 -4.68 26.35
N MET A 305 -33.16 -3.50 26.95
CA MET A 305 -32.07 -2.52 27.03
C MET A 305 -30.79 -3.10 27.64
N THR A 306 -30.92 -4.00 28.61
CA THR A 306 -29.76 -4.68 29.22
C THR A 306 -28.97 -5.49 28.19
N ALA A 307 -29.67 -6.16 27.28
CA ALA A 307 -28.99 -6.91 26.21
C ALA A 307 -28.39 -5.97 25.17
N VAL A 308 -29.07 -4.87 24.83
CA VAL A 308 -28.54 -3.84 23.91
C VAL A 308 -27.27 -3.21 24.49
N LYS A 309 -27.27 -2.87 25.81
CA LYS A 309 -26.03 -2.44 26.49
C LYS A 309 -24.93 -3.49 26.40
N GLY A 310 -25.27 -4.79 26.54
CA GLY A 310 -24.33 -5.89 26.36
C GLY A 310 -23.68 -5.92 24.98
N LEU A 311 -24.40 -5.46 23.92
CA LEU A 311 -23.83 -5.31 22.57
C LEU A 311 -22.85 -4.14 22.49
N ALA A 312 -23.16 -3.00 23.13
CA ALA A 312 -22.24 -1.89 23.25
C ALA A 312 -20.98 -2.28 24.00
N ASP A 313 -21.12 -2.93 25.18
CA ASP A 313 -20.01 -3.46 25.97
C ASP A 313 -19.13 -4.43 25.14
N LEU A 314 -19.74 -5.21 24.25
CA LEU A 314 -19.01 -6.10 23.34
C LEU A 314 -18.20 -5.32 22.30
N CYS A 315 -18.76 -4.26 21.71
CA CYS A 315 -18.05 -3.36 20.80
C CYS A 315 -16.87 -2.70 21.51
N HIS A 316 -17.08 -2.14 22.70
CA HIS A 316 -16.04 -1.49 23.50
C HIS A 316 -14.87 -2.45 23.85
N ARG A 317 -15.17 -3.69 24.23
CA ARG A 317 -14.12 -4.72 24.47
C ARG A 317 -13.30 -5.01 23.22
N ASN A 318 -13.86 -4.82 22.03
CA ASN A 318 -13.17 -4.95 20.76
C ASN A 318 -12.58 -3.63 20.23
N LYS A 319 -12.56 -2.58 21.05
CA LYS A 319 -12.06 -1.22 20.70
C LYS A 319 -12.85 -0.58 19.57
N SER A 320 -14.12 -0.89 19.47
CA SER A 320 -15.07 -0.32 18.52
C SER A 320 -16.11 0.50 19.26
N HIS A 321 -16.71 1.46 18.57
CA HIS A 321 -17.77 2.30 19.07
C HIS A 321 -19.15 1.73 18.72
N PHE A 322 -20.14 1.98 19.54
CA PHE A 322 -21.52 1.53 19.33
C PHE A 322 -22.45 2.70 19.06
N TYR A 323 -23.20 2.65 17.97
CA TYR A 323 -24.17 3.69 17.58
C TYR A 323 -25.61 3.18 17.67
N ILE A 324 -26.51 4.06 18.07
CA ILE A 324 -27.96 3.89 18.00
C ILE A 324 -28.56 4.83 16.94
N ALA A 325 -29.76 4.53 16.45
CA ALA A 325 -30.46 5.37 15.49
C ALA A 325 -31.48 6.29 16.19
N PHE A 326 -31.60 7.52 15.71
CA PHE A 326 -32.58 8.49 16.12
C PHE A 326 -33.40 9.00 14.94
N LYS A 327 -34.72 8.95 15.09
CA LYS A 327 -35.70 9.37 14.11
C LYS A 327 -36.46 10.60 14.60
N PRO A 328 -36.10 11.82 14.18
CA PRO A 328 -36.72 13.06 14.63
C PRO A 328 -38.21 13.14 14.27
N TRP A 329 -38.65 12.42 13.24
CA TRP A 329 -40.01 12.41 12.76
C TRP A 329 -40.94 11.43 13.52
N ASP A 330 -40.40 10.55 14.36
CA ASP A 330 -41.22 9.61 15.15
C ASP A 330 -41.68 10.26 16.46
N THR A 331 -42.66 11.11 16.29
CA THR A 331 -43.28 11.86 17.42
C THR A 331 -44.69 11.34 17.77
N ALA A 332 -45.16 10.30 17.08
CA ALA A 332 -46.59 10.06 16.94
C ALA A 332 -47.24 9.30 18.10
N THR A 333 -46.56 8.52 18.90
CA THR A 333 -47.26 7.50 19.71
C THR A 333 -47.06 7.65 21.23
N ARG A 334 -46.12 8.46 21.69
CA ARG A 334 -45.91 8.80 23.09
C ARG A 334 -45.63 10.28 23.27
N LYS A 335 -46.04 10.84 24.42
CA LYS A 335 -45.76 12.22 24.82
C LYS A 335 -44.41 12.32 25.54
N GLU A 336 -43.38 11.59 25.05
CA GLU A 336 -42.02 11.73 25.51
C GLU A 336 -41.37 12.94 24.84
N ASP A 337 -40.60 13.73 25.57
CA ASP A 337 -39.71 14.68 24.92
C ASP A 337 -38.62 13.90 24.16
N PRO A 338 -38.45 14.12 22.86
CA PRO A 338 -37.56 13.30 22.04
C PRO A 338 -36.10 13.44 22.45
N TYR A 339 -35.69 14.57 22.98
CA TYR A 339 -34.30 14.81 23.40
C TYR A 339 -33.99 14.22 24.78
N GLU A 340 -34.98 14.26 25.70
CA GLU A 340 -34.85 13.59 26.99
C GLU A 340 -34.81 12.07 26.80
N ALA A 341 -35.68 11.51 25.97
CA ALA A 341 -35.70 10.10 25.65
C ALA A 341 -34.42 9.64 24.91
N LEU A 342 -33.85 10.49 24.05
CA LEU A 342 -32.58 10.22 23.41
C LEU A 342 -31.45 10.16 24.45
N ALA A 343 -31.35 11.13 25.33
CA ALA A 343 -30.34 11.16 26.40
C ALA A 343 -30.43 9.93 27.31
N GLU A 344 -31.66 9.53 27.70
CA GLU A 344 -31.90 8.33 28.50
C GLU A 344 -31.46 7.06 27.74
N SER A 345 -31.81 6.93 26.46
CA SER A 345 -31.45 5.79 25.64
C SER A 345 -29.93 5.68 25.45
N ILE A 346 -29.23 6.80 25.25
CA ILE A 346 -27.77 6.84 25.19
C ILE A 346 -27.17 6.32 26.49
N LYS A 347 -27.66 6.83 27.63
CA LYS A 347 -27.23 6.42 28.97
C LYS A 347 -27.49 4.94 29.24
N GLU A 348 -28.67 4.42 28.90
CA GLU A 348 -29.05 3.02 29.10
C GLU A 348 -28.23 2.06 28.23
N THR A 349 -27.87 2.45 27.00
CA THR A 349 -27.13 1.62 26.04
C THR A 349 -25.62 1.82 26.09
N ASP A 350 -25.14 2.91 26.71
CA ASP A 350 -23.75 3.33 26.67
C ASP A 350 -23.26 3.57 25.22
N ALA A 351 -24.09 4.22 24.41
CA ALA A 351 -23.80 4.48 23.01
C ALA A 351 -22.81 5.64 22.83
N ASP A 352 -21.84 5.49 21.93
CA ASP A 352 -20.82 6.49 21.56
C ASP A 352 -21.30 7.45 20.46
N GLY A 353 -22.39 7.12 19.80
CA GLY A 353 -22.90 7.98 18.73
C GLY A 353 -24.34 7.66 18.34
N VAL A 354 -24.90 8.59 17.59
CA VAL A 354 -26.29 8.59 17.14
C VAL A 354 -26.37 8.79 15.64
N VAL A 355 -26.93 7.80 14.96
CA VAL A 355 -27.26 7.90 13.53
C VAL A 355 -28.57 8.66 13.37
N LEU A 356 -28.52 9.83 12.76
CA LEU A 356 -29.71 10.67 12.52
C LEU A 356 -30.41 10.18 11.24
N ASP A 357 -31.68 9.76 11.39
CA ASP A 357 -32.49 9.33 10.25
C ASP A 357 -33.33 10.52 9.72
N CYS A 358 -33.29 10.77 8.42
CA CYS A 358 -33.94 11.89 7.73
C CYS A 358 -33.51 13.28 8.26
N SER A 359 -32.30 13.39 8.82
CA SER A 359 -31.76 14.66 9.28
C SER A 359 -30.35 14.87 8.75
N GLY A 360 -30.16 15.95 8.01
CA GLY A 360 -28.87 16.36 7.44
C GLY A 360 -28.04 17.25 8.36
N ALA A 361 -28.62 17.71 9.47
CA ALA A 361 -27.97 18.63 10.39
C ALA A 361 -28.23 18.26 11.85
N SER A 362 -27.30 18.52 12.74
CA SER A 362 -27.50 18.49 14.17
C SER A 362 -27.84 19.89 14.66
N THR A 363 -28.77 19.97 15.61
CA THR A 363 -29.04 21.17 16.36
C THR A 363 -28.24 21.16 17.67
N GLU A 364 -28.11 22.34 18.29
CA GLU A 364 -27.51 22.43 19.63
C GLU A 364 -28.26 21.52 20.63
N GLN A 365 -29.59 21.41 20.51
CA GLN A 365 -30.41 20.54 21.35
C GLN A 365 -30.04 19.04 21.18
N LEU A 366 -29.78 18.58 19.97
CA LEU A 366 -29.35 17.19 19.69
C LEU A 366 -27.99 16.90 20.34
N GLN A 367 -27.01 17.78 20.14
CA GLN A 367 -25.69 17.58 20.78
C GLN A 367 -25.79 17.64 22.31
N LYS A 368 -26.62 18.53 22.84
CA LYS A 368 -26.86 18.61 24.27
C LYS A 368 -27.54 17.34 24.81
N ALA A 369 -28.47 16.75 24.07
CA ALA A 369 -29.04 15.45 24.43
C ALA A 369 -27.97 14.35 24.45
N GLY A 370 -27.09 14.33 23.47
CA GLY A 370 -25.90 13.45 23.47
C GLY A 370 -25.04 13.63 24.71
N ASP A 371 -24.68 14.87 25.00
CA ASP A 371 -23.82 15.22 26.16
C ASP A 371 -24.50 14.92 27.52
N ASN A 372 -25.83 14.99 27.60
CA ASN A 372 -26.59 14.58 28.79
C ASN A 372 -26.66 13.05 28.95
N GLY A 373 -26.63 12.32 27.86
CA GLY A 373 -26.69 10.86 27.86
C GLY A 373 -25.33 10.16 28.07
N GLY A 374 -24.25 10.76 27.57
CA GLY A 374 -22.90 10.17 27.62
C GLY A 374 -21.82 11.19 27.34
N ASN A 375 -20.55 10.77 27.43
CA ASN A 375 -19.40 11.60 27.14
C ASN A 375 -18.87 11.27 25.74
N GLY A 376 -18.60 12.30 24.92
CA GLY A 376 -18.05 12.12 23.58
C GLY A 376 -19.01 11.51 22.56
N VAL A 377 -20.30 11.70 22.74
CA VAL A 377 -21.33 11.13 21.85
C VAL A 377 -21.39 11.91 20.53
N VAL A 378 -21.09 11.22 19.45
CA VAL A 378 -21.04 11.78 18.10
C VAL A 378 -22.43 11.77 17.46
N MET A 379 -22.86 12.92 16.94
CA MET A 379 -24.03 12.98 16.05
C MET A 379 -23.57 12.69 14.61
N TYR A 380 -24.20 11.73 13.98
CA TYR A 380 -23.87 11.26 12.63
C TYR A 380 -25.04 11.53 11.69
N SER A 381 -24.91 12.53 10.83
CA SER A 381 -25.97 13.01 9.97
C SER A 381 -26.27 12.04 8.82
N GLU A 382 -27.51 11.87 8.43
CA GLU A 382 -27.89 11.02 7.30
C GLU A 382 -27.42 11.58 5.97
N GLY A 383 -27.49 12.89 5.79
CA GLY A 383 -26.92 13.58 4.65
C GLY A 383 -25.55 14.17 4.96
N MET A 384 -24.88 14.64 3.93
CA MET A 384 -23.69 15.44 4.12
C MET A 384 -24.11 16.81 4.66
N ALA A 385 -23.66 17.12 5.87
CA ALA A 385 -23.94 18.42 6.47
C ALA A 385 -23.49 19.55 5.54
N VAL A 386 -24.33 20.54 5.36
CA VAL A 386 -23.86 21.77 4.74
C VAL A 386 -22.90 22.46 5.67
N PRO A 387 -21.96 23.23 5.18
CA PRO A 387 -20.91 23.79 5.99
C PRO A 387 -21.41 24.62 7.20
N LYS A 388 -22.47 25.43 7.12
CA LYS A 388 -23.01 26.10 8.30
C LYS A 388 -23.44 25.11 9.39
N ASP A 389 -23.89 23.92 9.01
CA ASP A 389 -24.32 22.88 9.94
C ASP A 389 -23.17 22.11 10.54
N MET A 390 -21.98 22.16 9.91
CA MET A 390 -20.73 21.60 10.45
C MET A 390 -20.27 22.32 11.73
N GLN A 391 -20.85 23.44 12.10
CA GLN A 391 -20.66 24.05 13.40
C GLN A 391 -21.31 23.24 14.53
N GLY A 392 -22.40 22.53 14.21
CA GLY A 392 -23.19 21.74 15.16
C GLY A 392 -23.07 20.23 15.00
N ILE A 393 -22.23 19.72 14.07
CA ILE A 393 -22.05 18.29 13.83
C ILE A 393 -20.62 18.01 13.33
N VAL A 394 -20.06 16.86 13.69
CA VAL A 394 -18.67 16.49 13.34
C VAL A 394 -18.55 15.34 12.35
N SER A 395 -19.66 14.68 12.00
CA SER A 395 -19.67 13.57 11.05
C SER A 395 -20.94 13.49 10.25
N GLY A 396 -20.89 12.89 9.07
CA GLY A 396 -22.03 12.70 8.19
C GLY A 396 -21.78 11.77 7.02
N ARG A 397 -22.82 11.50 6.26
CA ARG A 397 -22.82 10.52 5.18
C ARG A 397 -22.88 11.18 3.80
N VAL A 398 -22.36 10.48 2.80
CA VAL A 398 -22.55 10.77 1.38
C VAL A 398 -23.39 9.66 0.77
N HIS A 399 -24.64 9.95 0.51
CA HIS A 399 -25.54 9.09 -0.24
C HIS A 399 -25.50 9.40 -1.74
N ASN A 400 -25.82 8.41 -2.57
CA ASN A 400 -26.13 8.56 -4.00
C ASN A 400 -25.16 9.43 -4.80
N ALA A 401 -23.96 9.62 -4.30
CA ALA A 401 -22.93 10.37 -4.97
C ALA A 401 -22.33 9.62 -6.19
N LEU A 402 -23.05 8.64 -6.72
CA LEU A 402 -22.57 7.54 -7.51
C LEU A 402 -22.63 7.74 -9.00
N TYR A 403 -23.49 8.63 -9.43
CA TYR A 403 -23.78 8.75 -10.85
C TYR A 403 -22.60 9.30 -11.64
N TYR A 404 -21.66 9.94 -10.96
CA TYR A 404 -20.53 10.59 -11.60
C TYR A 404 -19.26 10.44 -10.76
N CYS A 405 -18.23 9.90 -11.36
CA CYS A 405 -16.90 9.74 -10.76
C CYS A 405 -15.85 10.44 -11.61
N PRO A 406 -14.80 10.91 -10.99
CA PRO A 406 -14.64 11.24 -9.59
C PRO A 406 -15.34 12.54 -9.23
N MET A 407 -15.51 12.81 -7.94
CA MET A 407 -16.15 14.02 -7.47
C MET A 407 -15.15 14.89 -6.69
N LEU A 408 -15.12 16.18 -7.03
CA LEU A 408 -14.51 17.16 -6.15
C LEU A 408 -15.52 17.49 -5.05
N ASN A 409 -15.23 17.11 -3.80
CA ASN A 409 -16.06 17.44 -2.66
C ASN A 409 -15.56 18.73 -2.02
N LEU A 410 -16.31 19.82 -2.17
CA LEU A 410 -15.95 21.12 -1.61
C LEU A 410 -15.99 21.12 -0.08
N ASN A 411 -16.86 20.34 0.54
CA ASN A 411 -16.90 20.23 2.00
C ASN A 411 -15.60 19.63 2.55
N LYS A 412 -15.09 18.57 1.90
CA LYS A 412 -13.81 17.96 2.28
C LYS A 412 -12.62 18.87 1.99
N LEU A 413 -12.68 19.66 0.93
CA LEU A 413 -11.65 20.66 0.63
C LEU A 413 -11.58 21.76 1.70
N ILE A 414 -12.75 22.21 2.18
CA ILE A 414 -12.87 23.31 3.13
C ILE A 414 -12.59 22.84 4.57
N LYS A 415 -13.10 21.67 4.94
CA LYS A 415 -13.05 21.11 6.30
C LYS A 415 -12.65 19.63 6.25
N PRO A 416 -11.36 19.34 6.01
CA PRO A 416 -10.88 17.98 5.86
C PRO A 416 -11.02 17.10 7.11
N GLU A 417 -11.07 17.72 8.30
CA GLU A 417 -11.27 17.04 9.58
C GLU A 417 -12.71 16.57 9.83
N PHE A 418 -13.70 17.04 9.06
CA PHE A 418 -15.06 16.54 9.14
C PHE A 418 -15.11 15.09 8.65
N ALA A 419 -15.62 14.18 9.51
CA ALA A 419 -15.66 12.75 9.18
C ALA A 419 -16.81 12.46 8.22
N ILE A 420 -16.45 12.18 6.97
CA ILE A 420 -17.39 11.83 5.90
C ILE A 420 -17.32 10.33 5.66
N PHE A 421 -18.48 9.67 5.70
CA PHE A 421 -18.62 8.25 5.35
C PHE A 421 -19.39 8.10 4.05
N ARG A 422 -18.88 7.28 3.16
CA ARG A 422 -19.63 6.90 1.97
C ARG A 422 -20.52 5.72 2.26
N VAL A 423 -21.80 5.86 2.00
CA VAL A 423 -22.79 4.78 2.16
C VAL A 423 -22.65 3.79 1.01
N VAL A 424 -22.54 2.51 1.37
CA VAL A 424 -22.43 1.38 0.46
C VAL A 424 -23.50 0.36 0.81
N GLU A 425 -24.42 0.09 -0.12
CA GLU A 425 -25.46 -0.93 0.06
C GLU A 425 -24.91 -2.32 -0.23
N VAL A 426 -24.49 -3.00 0.83
CA VAL A 426 -23.88 -4.33 0.75
C VAL A 426 -24.87 -5.39 0.29
N GLY A 427 -24.50 -6.19 -0.69
CA GLY A 427 -25.29 -7.32 -1.18
C GLY A 427 -26.28 -7.00 -2.30
N LYS A 428 -26.56 -5.72 -2.58
CA LYS A 428 -27.49 -5.30 -3.62
C LYS A 428 -26.86 -5.34 -5.01
N GLU A 429 -25.66 -4.84 -5.13
CA GLU A 429 -24.86 -4.81 -6.35
C GLU A 429 -23.37 -4.84 -6.04
N ARG A 430 -22.52 -5.00 -7.05
CA ARG A 430 -21.07 -4.89 -6.86
C ARG A 430 -20.70 -3.46 -6.50
N ILE A 431 -19.89 -3.30 -5.47
CA ILE A 431 -19.65 -2.04 -4.76
C ILE A 431 -18.19 -1.61 -4.77
N ARG A 432 -17.34 -2.24 -5.60
CA ARG A 432 -15.91 -1.97 -5.69
C ARG A 432 -15.63 -0.49 -5.95
N ARG A 433 -16.36 0.14 -6.86
CA ARG A 433 -16.21 1.57 -7.14
C ARG A 433 -16.48 2.45 -5.92
N GLU A 434 -17.48 2.09 -5.11
CA GLU A 434 -17.82 2.84 -3.91
C GLU A 434 -16.69 2.84 -2.91
N TYR A 435 -16.08 1.68 -2.70
CA TYR A 435 -14.89 1.52 -1.89
C TYR A 435 -13.70 2.29 -2.48
N SER A 436 -13.54 2.25 -3.80
CA SER A 436 -12.51 3.01 -4.52
C SER A 436 -12.61 4.51 -4.28
N LEU A 437 -13.83 5.06 -4.32
CA LEU A 437 -14.09 6.48 -4.08
C LEU A 437 -13.88 6.87 -2.61
N SER A 438 -14.09 5.96 -1.66
CA SER A 438 -13.75 6.19 -0.26
C SER A 438 -12.24 6.40 -0.11
N LEU A 439 -11.41 5.55 -0.71
CA LEU A 439 -9.95 5.74 -0.70
C LEU A 439 -9.55 7.04 -1.41
N PHE A 440 -10.05 7.25 -2.63
CA PHE A 440 -9.67 8.41 -3.45
C PHE A 440 -9.92 9.74 -2.74
N ASN A 441 -11.07 9.87 -2.07
CA ASN A 441 -11.46 11.10 -1.38
C ASN A 441 -11.08 11.15 0.11
N GLY A 442 -10.41 10.13 0.64
CA GLY A 442 -10.10 10.05 2.07
C GLY A 442 -11.35 9.97 2.96
N TYR A 443 -12.42 9.32 2.49
CA TYR A 443 -13.65 9.10 3.25
C TYR A 443 -13.59 7.78 4.01
N GLY A 444 -14.32 7.71 5.13
CA GLY A 444 -14.73 6.42 5.68
C GLY A 444 -15.76 5.72 4.79
N THR A 445 -16.01 4.47 5.06
CA THR A 445 -17.02 3.64 4.42
C THR A 445 -18.09 3.26 5.44
N GLU A 446 -19.37 3.51 5.14
CA GLU A 446 -20.49 2.92 5.85
C GLU A 446 -21.00 1.73 5.03
N ASN A 447 -20.78 0.52 5.54
CA ASN A 447 -21.44 -0.66 4.99
C ASN A 447 -22.86 -0.70 5.53
N ASN A 448 -23.82 -0.42 4.65
CA ASN A 448 -25.22 -0.50 4.95
C ASN A 448 -25.71 -1.94 4.72
N LEU A 449 -25.88 -2.69 5.80
CA LEU A 449 -26.26 -4.11 5.77
C LEU A 449 -27.77 -4.33 5.70
N PHE A 450 -28.50 -3.40 5.10
CA PHE A 450 -29.98 -3.44 5.01
C PHE A 450 -30.50 -4.38 3.93
N SER A 451 -29.73 -4.59 2.88
CA SER A 451 -30.15 -5.50 1.81
C SER A 451 -30.08 -6.95 2.27
N PRO A 452 -31.10 -7.76 1.95
CA PRO A 452 -31.06 -9.18 2.22
C PRO A 452 -30.05 -9.89 1.31
N GLY A 453 -29.47 -10.94 1.82
CA GLY A 453 -28.55 -11.81 1.07
C GLY A 453 -27.08 -11.46 1.25
N ARG A 454 -26.30 -12.50 1.04
CA ARG A 454 -24.84 -12.45 1.09
C ARG A 454 -24.31 -13.21 -0.15
N PRO A 455 -24.30 -12.54 -1.32
CA PRO A 455 -23.90 -13.17 -2.57
C PRO A 455 -22.44 -13.60 -2.53
N TYR A 456 -22.11 -14.66 -3.29
CA TYR A 456 -20.77 -15.27 -3.32
C TYR A 456 -19.62 -14.30 -3.69
N TRP A 457 -19.92 -13.24 -4.44
CA TRP A 457 -18.93 -12.22 -4.82
C TRP A 457 -18.61 -11.21 -3.70
N LEU A 458 -19.33 -11.25 -2.57
CA LEU A 458 -19.14 -10.29 -1.48
C LEU A 458 -17.80 -10.44 -0.78
N ASP A 459 -17.28 -11.66 -0.64
CA ASP A 459 -15.97 -11.91 -0.03
C ASP A 459 -14.84 -11.23 -0.79
N GLU A 460 -14.91 -11.22 -2.13
CA GLU A 460 -13.95 -10.50 -2.98
C GLU A 460 -14.03 -8.98 -2.73
N GLN A 461 -15.24 -8.45 -2.63
CA GLN A 461 -15.45 -7.02 -2.36
C GLN A 461 -14.91 -6.62 -0.97
N TRP A 462 -15.06 -7.48 0.02
CA TRP A 462 -14.53 -7.21 1.36
C TRP A 462 -13.01 -7.34 1.44
N LYS A 463 -12.40 -8.25 0.71
CA LYS A 463 -10.93 -8.29 0.56
C LYS A 463 -10.39 -7.02 -0.11
N TYR A 464 -11.12 -6.51 -1.10
CA TYR A 464 -10.80 -5.23 -1.72
C TYR A 464 -10.93 -4.06 -0.72
N LEU A 465 -12.00 -4.01 0.05
CA LEU A 465 -12.17 -3.02 1.13
C LEU A 465 -11.05 -3.15 2.18
N ALA A 466 -10.63 -4.36 2.53
CA ALA A 466 -9.56 -4.59 3.50
C ALA A 466 -8.23 -3.92 3.10
N ARG A 467 -7.86 -3.97 1.81
CA ARG A 467 -6.68 -3.24 1.29
C ARG A 467 -6.83 -1.73 1.44
N ILE A 468 -8.01 -1.22 1.12
CA ILE A 468 -8.34 0.21 1.25
C ILE A 468 -8.23 0.65 2.72
N LEU A 469 -8.87 -0.07 3.64
CA LEU A 469 -8.86 0.24 5.06
C LEU A 469 -7.44 0.20 5.65
N MET A 470 -6.60 -0.74 5.19
CA MET A 470 -5.21 -0.79 5.62
C MET A 470 -4.47 0.50 5.23
N ILE A 471 -4.55 0.91 3.96
CA ILE A 471 -3.93 2.15 3.49
C ILE A 471 -4.46 3.36 4.26
N GLN A 472 -5.78 3.45 4.47
CA GLN A 472 -6.40 4.58 5.16
C GLN A 472 -5.97 4.66 6.62
N ARG A 473 -5.99 3.55 7.36
CA ARG A 473 -5.61 3.49 8.77
C ARG A 473 -4.12 3.76 8.99
N GLU A 474 -3.28 3.23 8.13
CA GLU A 474 -1.83 3.44 8.17
C GLU A 474 -1.40 4.87 7.80
N ASN A 475 -2.30 5.65 7.21
CA ASN A 475 -2.06 7.02 6.75
C ASN A 475 -3.15 8.01 7.21
N ALA A 476 -3.80 7.73 8.34
CA ALA A 476 -4.97 8.48 8.81
C ALA A 476 -4.70 9.98 8.95
N GLY A 477 -3.56 10.36 9.47
CA GLY A 477 -3.16 11.75 9.65
C GLY A 477 -3.04 12.54 8.34
N ASN A 478 -2.77 11.88 7.20
CA ASN A 478 -2.70 12.55 5.91
C ASN A 478 -4.09 13.02 5.44
N PHE A 479 -5.15 12.24 5.68
CA PHE A 479 -6.50 12.51 5.17
C PHE A 479 -7.25 13.63 5.91
N THR A 480 -6.68 14.21 6.96
CA THR A 480 -7.25 15.29 7.75
C THR A 480 -6.48 16.62 7.63
N GLN A 481 -5.48 16.69 6.75
CA GLN A 481 -4.64 17.87 6.56
C GLN A 481 -5.36 18.98 5.78
N GLN A 482 -5.21 20.23 6.24
CA GLN A 482 -5.82 21.41 5.63
C GLN A 482 -5.25 21.77 4.25
N ASN A 483 -4.02 21.35 3.97
CA ASN A 483 -3.28 21.66 2.74
C ASN A 483 -3.34 20.55 1.67
N SER A 484 -4.34 19.68 1.74
CA SER A 484 -4.59 18.69 0.70
C SER A 484 -4.86 19.36 -0.66
N ILE A 485 -4.38 18.75 -1.75
CA ILE A 485 -4.54 19.28 -3.10
C ILE A 485 -5.32 18.25 -3.94
N PRO A 486 -6.61 18.44 -4.16
CA PRO A 486 -7.40 17.53 -4.98
C PRO A 486 -7.13 17.78 -6.47
N MET A 487 -7.31 16.72 -7.26
CA MET A 487 -7.33 16.79 -8.72
C MET A 487 -6.05 17.38 -9.32
N LEU A 488 -4.87 16.86 -8.94
CA LEU A 488 -3.60 17.23 -9.56
C LEU A 488 -3.68 17.10 -11.09
N LYS A 489 -2.86 17.87 -11.79
CA LYS A 489 -2.71 17.72 -13.23
C LYS A 489 -2.08 16.37 -13.57
N THR A 490 -2.73 15.60 -14.42
CA THR A 490 -2.31 14.27 -14.86
C THR A 490 -2.03 14.24 -16.37
N ALA A 491 -1.27 13.24 -16.81
CA ALA A 491 -1.02 13.01 -18.23
C ALA A 491 -2.20 12.32 -18.96
N ALA A 492 -3.21 11.86 -18.23
CA ALA A 492 -4.39 11.18 -18.76
C ALA A 492 -5.67 11.78 -18.18
N ASP A 493 -6.60 12.19 -19.05
CA ASP A 493 -7.85 12.88 -18.66
C ASP A 493 -8.77 12.02 -17.78
N SER A 494 -8.76 10.71 -17.95
CA SER A 494 -9.61 9.78 -17.21
C SER A 494 -8.96 9.16 -15.97
N ILE A 495 -7.81 9.69 -15.54
CA ILE A 495 -7.11 9.29 -14.31
C ILE A 495 -6.93 10.51 -13.42
N PHE A 496 -7.34 10.37 -12.17
CA PHE A 496 -7.45 11.46 -11.21
C PHE A 496 -6.55 11.20 -10.01
N VAL A 497 -5.91 12.24 -9.50
CA VAL A 497 -4.95 12.15 -8.39
C VAL A 497 -5.26 13.21 -7.36
N ASN A 498 -5.40 12.82 -6.10
CA ASN A 498 -5.45 13.72 -4.95
C ASN A 498 -4.13 13.60 -4.16
N TYR A 499 -3.62 14.71 -3.69
CA TYR A 499 -2.40 14.82 -2.89
C TYR A 499 -2.71 15.17 -1.44
N TRP A 500 -2.21 14.38 -0.52
CA TRP A 500 -2.43 14.47 0.92
C TRP A 500 -1.08 14.64 1.64
N PRO A 501 -0.52 15.87 1.68
CA PRO A 501 0.74 16.11 2.38
C PRO A 501 0.57 16.04 3.90
N ALA A 502 1.62 15.58 4.59
CA ALA A 502 1.79 15.75 6.02
C ALA A 502 3.26 16.06 6.31
N GLU A 503 3.59 16.36 7.56
CA GLU A 503 4.92 16.81 7.96
C GLU A 503 6.02 15.82 7.58
N ASN A 504 5.78 14.52 7.81
CA ASN A 504 6.81 13.49 7.68
C ASN A 504 6.67 12.60 6.45
N LYS A 505 5.53 12.61 5.78
CA LYS A 505 5.26 11.82 4.58
C LYS A 505 4.16 12.47 3.75
N SER A 506 4.07 12.10 2.48
CA SER A 506 2.96 12.51 1.62
C SER A 506 2.30 11.29 1.01
N VAL A 507 0.99 11.36 0.79
CA VAL A 507 0.22 10.29 0.14
C VAL A 507 -0.49 10.86 -1.09
N TYR A 508 -0.50 10.09 -2.16
CA TYR A 508 -1.26 10.35 -3.39
C TYR A 508 -2.29 9.24 -3.54
N THR A 509 -3.55 9.59 -3.64
CA THR A 509 -4.61 8.63 -3.97
C THR A 509 -5.01 8.79 -5.43
N ILE A 510 -5.18 7.68 -6.13
CA ILE A 510 -5.43 7.63 -7.56
C ILE A 510 -6.76 6.94 -7.82
N PHE A 511 -7.55 7.47 -8.76
CA PHE A 511 -8.73 6.80 -9.28
C PHE A 511 -8.69 6.84 -10.81
N SER A 512 -8.88 5.69 -11.45
CA SER A 512 -8.79 5.53 -12.90
C SER A 512 -10.11 5.01 -13.48
N LEU A 513 -10.54 5.64 -14.57
CA LEU A 513 -11.61 5.16 -15.44
C LEU A 513 -11.07 4.53 -16.74
N VAL A 514 -9.80 4.16 -16.78
CA VAL A 514 -9.15 3.50 -17.93
C VAL A 514 -9.22 1.99 -17.78
N PRO A 515 -10.12 1.28 -18.50
CA PRO A 515 -10.34 -0.16 -18.31
C PRO A 515 -9.12 -1.03 -18.62
N GLN A 516 -8.26 -0.58 -19.56
CA GLN A 516 -7.07 -1.32 -19.97
C GLN A 516 -5.95 -1.29 -18.93
N GLY A 517 -6.14 -0.52 -17.84
CA GLY A 517 -5.07 -0.24 -16.89
C GLY A 517 -4.13 0.85 -17.42
N PHE A 518 -3.12 1.17 -16.61
CA PHE A 518 -2.19 2.24 -16.94
C PHE A 518 -0.83 1.98 -16.28
N ASN A 519 0.25 2.00 -17.06
CA ASN A 519 1.61 1.86 -16.53
C ASN A 519 2.55 2.82 -17.28
N LYS A 520 2.47 4.11 -16.92
CA LYS A 520 3.22 5.21 -17.57
C LYS A 520 3.43 6.37 -16.58
N PRO A 521 4.30 7.36 -16.90
CA PRO A 521 4.37 8.63 -16.18
C PRO A 521 2.99 9.30 -16.12
N LEU A 522 2.51 9.60 -14.90
CA LEU A 522 1.16 10.09 -14.69
C LEU A 522 1.09 11.54 -14.22
N PHE A 523 1.83 11.91 -13.20
CA PHE A 523 1.79 13.25 -12.61
C PHE A 523 3.18 13.70 -12.15
N GLU A 524 3.39 15.02 -12.20
CA GLU A 524 4.64 15.66 -11.79
C GLU A 524 4.83 15.56 -10.28
N VAL A 525 6.04 15.23 -9.86
CA VAL A 525 6.46 15.19 -8.47
C VAL A 525 7.74 16.00 -8.26
N GLN A 526 7.95 16.48 -7.05
CA GLN A 526 9.19 17.15 -6.63
C GLN A 526 9.87 16.32 -5.55
N PRO A 527 10.71 15.34 -5.92
CA PRO A 527 11.33 14.44 -4.96
C PRO A 527 12.20 15.19 -3.96
N LYS A 528 12.02 14.92 -2.68
CA LYS A 528 12.83 15.49 -1.61
C LYS A 528 14.09 14.64 -1.40
N THR A 529 15.22 15.27 -1.12
CA THR A 529 16.46 14.54 -0.78
C THR A 529 16.24 13.71 0.49
N GLY A 530 16.61 12.42 0.45
CA GLY A 530 16.40 11.50 1.56
C GLY A 530 14.97 10.97 1.67
N PHE A 531 14.19 11.05 0.57
CA PHE A 531 12.87 10.47 0.43
C PHE A 531 12.82 9.51 -0.76
N HIS A 532 11.85 8.61 -0.74
CA HIS A 532 11.58 7.68 -1.82
C HIS A 532 10.07 7.43 -1.97
N PHE A 533 9.68 6.89 -3.10
CA PHE A 533 8.28 6.64 -3.42
C PHE A 533 7.97 5.15 -3.43
N VAL A 534 6.83 4.79 -2.87
CA VAL A 534 6.31 3.42 -2.81
C VAL A 534 4.85 3.40 -3.26
N ASP A 535 4.52 2.45 -4.10
CA ASP A 535 3.14 2.10 -4.41
C ASP A 535 2.54 1.32 -3.23
N LEU A 536 1.63 1.95 -2.50
CA LEU A 536 0.95 1.33 -1.35
C LEU A 536 -0.14 0.35 -1.76
N TRP A 537 -0.59 0.42 -3.02
CA TRP A 537 -1.59 -0.52 -3.53
C TRP A 537 -0.97 -1.84 -3.94
N ASN A 538 0.16 -1.78 -4.65
CA ASN A 538 0.88 -2.96 -5.11
C ASN A 538 2.07 -3.33 -4.20
N HIS A 539 2.47 -2.47 -3.28
CA HIS A 539 3.68 -2.61 -2.47
C HIS A 539 4.91 -2.85 -3.33
N GLU A 540 5.27 -1.82 -4.12
CA GLU A 540 6.42 -1.83 -5.01
C GLU A 540 7.11 -0.47 -5.02
N PRO A 541 8.42 -0.41 -5.24
CA PRO A 541 9.11 0.86 -5.46
C PRO A 541 8.57 1.56 -6.70
N ILE A 542 8.27 2.85 -6.62
CA ILE A 542 7.82 3.65 -7.75
C ILE A 542 9.02 4.06 -8.60
N ARG A 543 8.93 3.84 -9.90
CA ARG A 543 9.85 4.42 -10.90
C ARG A 543 9.50 5.89 -11.13
N LEU A 544 10.55 6.72 -11.17
CA LEU A 544 10.44 8.13 -11.55
C LEU A 544 11.06 8.33 -12.94
N ASP A 545 10.32 8.95 -13.85
CA ASP A 545 10.78 9.26 -15.19
C ASP A 545 10.92 10.78 -15.36
N THR A 546 11.95 11.23 -16.08
CA THR A 546 12.18 12.65 -16.39
C THR A 546 11.72 12.95 -17.81
N ILE A 547 10.77 13.88 -17.96
CA ILE A 547 10.23 14.35 -19.22
C ILE A 547 10.34 15.89 -19.24
N GLU A 548 11.01 16.46 -20.24
CA GLU A 548 11.17 17.91 -20.39
C GLU A 548 11.66 18.61 -19.10
N ASN A 549 12.66 18.04 -18.44
CA ASN A 549 13.23 18.50 -17.17
C ASN A 549 12.26 18.48 -15.95
N LYS A 550 11.15 17.78 -16.05
CA LYS A 550 10.22 17.54 -14.95
C LYS A 550 10.20 16.07 -14.58
N ILE A 551 10.05 15.78 -13.31
CA ILE A 551 10.05 14.41 -12.78
C ILE A 551 8.60 13.98 -12.60
N TYR A 552 8.27 12.80 -13.13
CA TYR A 552 6.95 12.20 -13.06
C TYR A 552 6.97 10.88 -12.31
N ALA A 553 5.97 10.67 -11.47
CA ALA A 553 5.71 9.36 -10.90
C ALA A 553 5.06 8.45 -11.95
N VAL A 554 5.62 7.25 -12.11
CA VAL A 554 5.04 6.20 -12.95
C VAL A 554 4.02 5.44 -12.12
N ALA A 555 2.74 5.57 -12.46
CA ALA A 555 1.68 4.82 -11.78
C ALA A 555 1.43 3.50 -12.49
N ASP A 556 1.33 2.41 -11.71
CA ASP A 556 0.90 1.10 -12.18
C ASP A 556 -0.51 0.82 -11.66
N ILE A 557 -1.49 0.91 -12.56
CA ILE A 557 -2.91 0.80 -12.23
C ILE A 557 -3.49 -0.40 -12.95
N GLU A 558 -4.10 -1.30 -12.21
CA GLU A 558 -4.68 -2.53 -12.74
C GLU A 558 -5.82 -2.26 -13.74
N SER A 559 -6.00 -3.18 -14.69
CA SER A 559 -7.14 -3.18 -15.59
C SER A 559 -8.42 -3.61 -14.87
N PHE A 560 -9.57 -3.20 -15.41
CA PHE A 560 -10.87 -3.64 -14.94
C PHE A 560 -11.82 -3.88 -16.11
N SER A 561 -12.95 -4.55 -15.87
CA SER A 561 -13.88 -4.90 -16.94
C SER A 561 -14.69 -3.69 -17.41
N GLU A 562 -14.64 -3.37 -18.71
CA GLU A 562 -15.47 -2.35 -19.34
C GLU A 562 -16.98 -2.60 -19.17
N LYS A 563 -17.37 -3.85 -18.96
CA LYS A 563 -18.76 -4.24 -18.74
C LYS A 563 -19.40 -3.52 -17.56
N TYR A 564 -18.60 -3.03 -16.64
CA TYR A 564 -19.04 -2.32 -15.44
C TYR A 564 -18.84 -0.80 -15.53
N LEU A 565 -18.54 -0.23 -16.69
CA LEU A 565 -18.60 1.21 -16.90
C LEU A 565 -20.07 1.68 -16.86
N GLY A 566 -20.33 2.78 -16.16
CA GLY A 566 -21.67 3.32 -15.92
C GLY A 566 -21.99 3.43 -14.43
N THR A 567 -23.24 3.25 -14.02
CA THR A 567 -23.65 3.41 -12.63
C THR A 567 -23.10 2.35 -11.68
N ASN A 568 -22.88 1.14 -12.18
CA ASN A 568 -22.34 0.00 -11.43
C ASN A 568 -20.89 -0.31 -11.84
N ASN A 569 -20.23 0.64 -12.44
CA ASN A 569 -18.90 0.44 -12.96
C ASN A 569 -17.86 0.27 -11.86
N GLU A 570 -16.82 -0.42 -12.20
CA GLU A 570 -15.69 -0.60 -11.28
C GLU A 570 -14.80 0.64 -11.35
N GLY A 571 -13.90 0.85 -12.02
CA GLY A 571 -12.79 1.76 -11.88
C GLY A 571 -11.69 1.11 -11.06
N ALA A 572 -10.49 1.58 -11.23
CA ALA A 572 -9.33 1.09 -10.50
C ALA A 572 -8.78 2.18 -9.59
N VAL A 573 -8.12 1.77 -8.50
CA VAL A 573 -7.45 2.68 -7.58
C VAL A 573 -5.96 2.41 -7.54
N GLY A 574 -5.22 3.42 -7.11
CA GLY A 574 -3.84 3.32 -6.68
C GLY A 574 -3.61 4.23 -5.48
N ALA A 575 -2.54 3.97 -4.77
CA ALA A 575 -2.06 4.85 -3.73
C ALA A 575 -0.53 4.84 -3.72
N ILE A 576 0.07 6.02 -3.74
CA ILE A 576 1.52 6.19 -3.72
C ILE A 576 1.88 7.01 -2.48
N ALA A 577 2.91 6.60 -1.75
CA ALA A 577 3.46 7.39 -0.67
C ALA A 577 4.87 7.86 -0.99
N GLU A 578 5.21 9.08 -0.55
CA GLU A 578 6.56 9.61 -0.47
C GLU A 578 7.00 9.53 0.99
N PHE A 579 7.93 8.62 1.30
CA PHE A 579 8.45 8.38 2.63
C PHE A 579 9.85 8.92 2.82
N PRO A 580 10.22 9.40 4.02
CA PRO A 580 11.61 9.62 4.38
C PRO A 580 12.35 8.28 4.50
N GLU A 581 13.62 8.24 4.14
CA GLU A 581 14.46 7.04 4.24
C GLU A 581 14.83 6.72 5.70
N LEU A 582 13.90 6.18 6.47
CA LEU A 582 14.09 5.80 7.86
C LEU A 582 14.51 4.34 8.04
N LEU A 583 14.08 3.49 7.12
CA LEU A 583 14.25 2.04 7.17
C LEU A 583 15.40 1.61 6.25
N LYS A 584 16.37 0.90 6.81
CA LYS A 584 17.46 0.26 6.07
C LYS A 584 17.20 -1.23 6.00
N VAL A 585 17.16 -1.78 4.80
CA VAL A 585 16.89 -3.18 4.54
C VAL A 585 17.90 -3.70 3.50
N GLU A 586 18.55 -4.81 3.83
CA GLU A 586 19.47 -5.51 2.96
C GLU A 586 19.11 -7.00 2.95
N PHE A 587 18.96 -7.57 1.77
CA PHE A 587 18.65 -8.98 1.62
C PHE A 587 19.74 -9.70 0.84
N ASN A 588 20.30 -10.73 1.45
CA ASN A 588 21.23 -11.64 0.81
C ASN A 588 20.48 -12.93 0.44
N LEU A 589 20.10 -13.04 -0.82
CA LEU A 589 19.37 -14.19 -1.35
C LEU A 589 20.14 -15.50 -1.14
N ALA A 590 21.43 -15.53 -1.44
CA ALA A 590 22.24 -16.74 -1.33
C ALA A 590 22.31 -17.29 0.09
N LYS A 591 22.21 -16.44 1.10
CA LYS A 591 22.24 -16.82 2.53
C LYS A 591 20.84 -16.86 3.18
N ASP A 592 19.77 -16.54 2.45
CA ASP A 592 18.44 -16.36 2.99
C ASP A 592 18.42 -15.40 4.20
N GLU A 593 19.23 -14.35 4.16
CA GLU A 593 19.45 -13.45 5.30
C GLU A 593 18.94 -12.05 5.00
N LEU A 594 17.96 -11.62 5.80
CA LEU A 594 17.42 -10.27 5.79
C LEU A 594 17.96 -9.49 6.98
N THR A 595 18.74 -8.45 6.71
CA THR A 595 19.20 -7.47 7.70
C THR A 595 18.36 -6.22 7.62
N PHE A 596 17.87 -5.72 8.75
CA PHE A 596 17.08 -4.50 8.80
C PHE A 596 17.32 -3.71 10.09
N SER A 597 17.09 -2.40 10.00
CA SER A 597 17.10 -1.46 11.12
C SER A 597 16.34 -0.19 10.74
N ALA A 598 15.88 0.59 11.72
CA ALA A 598 15.32 1.90 11.49
C ALA A 598 15.97 2.96 12.38
N SER A 599 16.04 4.20 11.88
CA SER A 599 16.61 5.35 12.61
C SER A 599 15.62 5.94 13.64
N LYS A 600 14.30 5.82 13.39
CA LYS A 600 13.20 6.29 14.23
C LYS A 600 12.02 5.34 14.05
N GLY A 601 11.06 5.36 14.96
CA GLY A 601 9.85 4.55 14.90
C GLY A 601 9.69 3.66 16.13
N ASP A 602 8.63 2.87 16.15
CA ASP A 602 8.25 2.04 17.29
C ASP A 602 8.45 0.55 17.02
N SER A 603 8.11 0.11 15.81
CA SER A 603 8.18 -1.30 15.42
C SER A 603 8.33 -1.48 13.91
N ILE A 604 8.89 -2.63 13.52
CA ILE A 604 9.00 -3.08 12.14
C ILE A 604 8.11 -4.30 11.97
N LYS A 605 7.21 -4.29 11.00
CA LYS A 605 6.46 -5.47 10.55
C LYS A 605 7.03 -5.98 9.24
N ILE A 606 7.16 -7.28 9.13
CA ILE A 606 7.58 -7.96 7.91
C ILE A 606 6.46 -8.90 7.49
N TYR A 607 5.97 -8.69 6.27
CA TYR A 607 4.94 -9.52 5.64
C TYR A 607 5.59 -10.47 4.64
N ALA A 608 5.17 -11.73 4.64
CA ALA A 608 5.46 -12.66 3.57
C ALA A 608 4.32 -12.58 2.55
N GLY A 609 4.61 -12.04 1.37
CA GLY A 609 3.61 -11.66 0.37
C GLY A 609 3.05 -10.25 0.59
N MET A 610 1.83 -10.02 0.11
CA MET A 610 1.14 -8.74 0.23
C MET A 610 0.68 -8.48 1.67
N PRO A 611 0.88 -7.27 2.20
CA PRO A 611 0.26 -6.87 3.46
C PRO A 611 -1.25 -7.07 3.45
N GLY A 612 -1.77 -7.54 4.57
CA GLY A 612 -3.19 -7.81 4.74
C GLY A 612 -3.50 -8.36 6.13
N TYR A 613 -4.74 -8.22 6.58
CA TYR A 613 -5.14 -8.67 7.92
C TYR A 613 -5.10 -10.19 8.09
N GLU A 614 -5.32 -10.95 7.02
CA GLU A 614 -5.22 -12.42 6.98
C GLU A 614 -3.82 -12.91 6.59
N GLY A 615 -2.88 -12.02 6.27
CA GLY A 615 -1.55 -12.35 5.79
C GLY A 615 -0.64 -12.96 6.88
N LYS A 616 0.50 -13.49 6.44
CA LYS A 616 1.58 -13.93 7.34
C LYS A 616 2.51 -12.75 7.63
N TRP A 617 2.59 -12.34 8.87
CA TRP A 617 3.50 -11.27 9.27
C TRP A 617 4.07 -11.49 10.67
N LYS A 618 5.20 -10.83 10.93
CA LYS A 618 5.84 -10.78 12.24
C LYS A 618 6.29 -9.37 12.58
N THR A 619 6.29 -9.05 13.87
CA THR A 619 6.74 -7.74 14.39
C THR A 619 8.09 -7.87 15.04
N TYR A 620 8.95 -6.89 14.79
CA TYR A 620 10.33 -6.79 15.30
C TYR A 620 10.58 -5.41 15.90
N SER A 621 11.61 -5.31 16.73
CA SER A 621 12.12 -4.00 17.19
C SER A 621 12.85 -3.25 16.07
N ILE A 622 13.00 -1.94 16.22
CA ILE A 622 13.71 -1.08 15.26
C ILE A 622 15.23 -1.23 15.27
N GLN A 623 15.79 -1.96 16.23
CA GLN A 623 17.23 -2.20 16.34
C GLN A 623 17.74 -3.07 15.19
N LYS A 624 19.03 -2.92 14.84
CA LYS A 624 19.65 -3.73 13.80
C LYS A 624 19.51 -5.23 14.10
N GLN A 625 18.93 -5.97 13.22
CA GLN A 625 18.69 -7.40 13.31
C GLN A 625 18.98 -8.08 11.98
N ALA A 626 19.30 -9.37 12.04
CA ALA A 626 19.39 -10.25 10.88
C ALA A 626 18.52 -11.50 11.14
N ILE A 627 17.66 -11.81 10.20
CA ILE A 627 16.78 -12.98 10.26
C ILE A 627 16.93 -13.83 9.00
N ARG A 628 16.58 -15.12 9.10
CA ARG A 628 16.48 -16.00 7.94
C ARG A 628 15.01 -16.17 7.58
N LEU A 629 14.64 -15.80 6.35
CA LEU A 629 13.23 -15.76 5.93
C LEU A 629 12.58 -17.16 5.97
N ILE A 630 13.27 -18.21 5.51
CA ILE A 630 12.74 -19.60 5.59
C ILE A 630 12.47 -20.00 7.05
N LYS A 631 13.35 -19.61 7.96
CA LYS A 631 13.17 -19.96 9.39
C LYS A 631 11.98 -19.21 10.00
N GLU A 632 11.79 -17.95 9.63
CA GLU A 632 10.76 -17.10 10.22
C GLU A 632 9.38 -17.31 9.60
N PHE A 633 9.32 -17.49 8.27
CA PHE A 633 8.07 -17.53 7.52
C PHE A 633 7.79 -18.87 6.83
N GLY A 634 8.74 -19.81 6.87
CA GLY A 634 8.67 -21.06 6.12
C GLY A 634 9.10 -20.86 4.67
N ARG A 635 8.66 -21.77 3.79
CA ARG A 635 9.02 -21.77 2.36
C ARG A 635 8.24 -20.76 1.53
N GLU A 636 8.05 -19.56 2.05
CA GLU A 636 7.49 -18.46 1.28
C GLU A 636 8.54 -17.88 0.33
N GLU A 637 8.09 -17.47 -0.87
CA GLU A 637 8.94 -16.94 -1.92
C GLU A 637 8.30 -15.71 -2.59
N GLY A 638 9.06 -15.04 -3.44
CA GLY A 638 8.60 -13.87 -4.17
C GLY A 638 8.74 -12.58 -3.38
N LYS A 639 7.64 -12.01 -2.91
CA LYS A 639 7.62 -10.68 -2.28
C LYS A 639 7.61 -10.75 -0.76
N PHE A 640 8.43 -9.88 -0.14
CA PHE A 640 8.36 -9.57 1.29
C PHE A 640 8.29 -8.05 1.47
N VAL A 641 7.36 -7.59 2.28
CA VAL A 641 7.16 -6.16 2.54
C VAL A 641 7.58 -5.86 3.98
N VAL A 642 8.51 -4.93 4.13
CA VAL A 642 9.06 -4.49 5.42
C VAL A 642 8.52 -3.09 5.70
N GLN A 643 7.66 -2.96 6.71
CA GLN A 643 6.99 -1.73 7.09
C GLN A 643 7.49 -1.23 8.44
N LEU A 644 7.81 0.05 8.54
CA LEU A 644 8.15 0.75 9.77
C LEU A 644 6.93 1.52 10.27
N PHE A 645 6.59 1.35 11.53
CA PHE A 645 5.50 2.07 12.18
C PHE A 645 6.03 3.07 13.21
N ALA A 646 5.38 4.23 13.27
CA ALA A 646 5.58 5.25 14.30
C ALA A 646 4.22 5.79 14.75
N LYS A 647 3.93 5.71 16.06
CA LYS A 647 2.65 6.13 16.66
C LYS A 647 1.41 5.50 15.99
N GLY A 648 1.56 4.26 15.54
CA GLY A 648 0.47 3.52 14.89
C GLY A 648 0.31 3.76 13.38
N GLU A 649 1.01 4.73 12.80
CA GLU A 649 1.00 5.01 11.37
C GLU A 649 2.23 4.45 10.65
N LEU A 650 2.08 4.17 9.36
CA LEU A 650 3.17 3.76 8.49
C LEU A 650 4.12 4.94 8.26
N ALA A 651 5.39 4.76 8.60
CA ALA A 651 6.43 5.79 8.53
C ALA A 651 7.42 5.58 7.38
N ASP A 652 7.66 4.34 6.97
CA ASP A 652 8.50 3.97 5.84
C ASP A 652 8.20 2.53 5.42
N GLU A 653 8.45 2.21 4.15
CA GLU A 653 8.26 0.86 3.60
C GLU A 653 9.39 0.50 2.64
N ARG A 654 9.88 -0.73 2.73
CA ARG A 654 10.81 -1.33 1.78
C ARG A 654 10.27 -2.67 1.28
N VAL A 655 10.46 -2.92 0.01
CA VAL A 655 10.00 -4.15 -0.63
C VAL A 655 11.19 -4.96 -1.10
N ILE A 656 11.14 -6.26 -0.82
CA ILE A 656 12.09 -7.23 -1.30
C ILE A 656 11.34 -8.17 -2.23
N SER A 657 11.87 -8.36 -3.42
CA SER A 657 11.34 -9.35 -4.37
C SER A 657 12.47 -10.18 -4.92
N PHE A 658 12.24 -11.45 -5.06
CA PHE A 658 13.14 -12.39 -5.71
C PHE A 658 12.35 -13.37 -6.58
N PRO A 659 12.97 -13.91 -7.66
CA PRO A 659 12.27 -14.83 -8.54
C PRO A 659 11.75 -16.06 -7.79
N PRO A 660 10.58 -16.60 -8.14
CA PRO A 660 10.13 -17.90 -7.65
C PRO A 660 11.17 -18.99 -7.89
N ALA A 661 11.19 -20.01 -7.05
CA ALA A 661 12.16 -21.11 -7.09
C ALA A 661 13.65 -20.71 -6.94
N SER A 662 13.93 -19.50 -6.46
CA SER A 662 15.30 -19.09 -6.13
C SER A 662 15.88 -19.94 -5.00
N ALA A 663 17.02 -20.56 -5.26
CA ALA A 663 17.67 -21.43 -4.29
C ALA A 663 18.37 -20.61 -3.21
N ARG A 664 18.00 -20.85 -1.95
CA ARG A 664 18.55 -20.16 -0.77
C ARG A 664 19.37 -21.10 0.08
N LEU A 665 20.55 -20.68 0.54
CA LEU A 665 21.41 -21.50 1.39
C LEU A 665 20.80 -21.63 2.79
N ILE A 666 20.32 -22.81 3.16
CA ILE A 666 19.67 -23.08 4.46
C ILE A 666 20.63 -23.66 5.51
N SER A 667 21.75 -24.28 5.10
CA SER A 667 22.74 -24.78 6.03
C SER A 667 23.56 -23.64 6.66
N LYS A 668 24.12 -23.91 7.84
CA LYS A 668 25.10 -23.04 8.50
C LYS A 668 26.46 -23.70 8.50
N LYS A 669 27.49 -22.91 8.28
CA LYS A 669 28.86 -23.36 8.50
C LYS A 669 29.02 -23.72 9.97
N VAL A 670 29.36 -24.97 10.27
CA VAL A 670 29.73 -25.41 11.60
C VAL A 670 31.13 -24.94 11.91
N GLN A 671 31.42 -24.43 13.09
CA GLN A 671 32.74 -24.12 13.57
C GLN A 671 33.28 -25.30 14.37
N THR A 672 34.56 -25.62 14.17
CA THR A 672 35.26 -26.61 14.95
C THR A 672 36.21 -25.94 15.94
N GLU A 673 36.74 -26.69 16.91
CA GLU A 673 37.81 -26.19 17.73
C GLU A 673 39.05 -25.85 16.87
N LYS A 674 39.58 -24.62 17.02
CA LYS A 674 40.72 -24.16 16.26
C LYS A 674 41.97 -24.96 16.64
N LYS A 675 42.62 -25.59 15.68
CA LYS A 675 43.83 -26.38 15.89
C LYS A 675 45.08 -25.60 15.46
N ALA A 676 46.10 -25.55 16.33
CA ALA A 676 47.37 -24.90 16.00
C ALA A 676 48.25 -25.73 15.02
N LYS A 677 48.05 -27.06 14.97
CA LYS A 677 48.75 -27.99 14.07
C LYS A 677 47.76 -28.83 13.30
N ALA A 678 48.15 -29.20 12.09
CA ALA A 678 47.32 -30.06 11.25
C ALA A 678 47.02 -31.38 11.97
N PRO A 679 45.75 -31.77 12.11
CA PRO A 679 45.38 -33.10 12.56
C PRO A 679 45.99 -34.17 11.64
N ALA A 680 46.15 -35.39 12.17
CA ALA A 680 46.67 -36.50 11.36
C ALA A 680 45.80 -36.71 10.09
N GLY A 681 46.47 -36.86 8.95
CA GLY A 681 45.84 -37.08 7.67
C GLY A 681 45.25 -35.82 7.02
N MET A 682 45.42 -34.63 7.62
CA MET A 682 44.95 -33.37 7.07
C MET A 682 46.10 -32.49 6.58
N VAL A 683 45.80 -31.67 5.58
CA VAL A 683 46.72 -30.69 4.97
C VAL A 683 46.27 -29.28 5.35
N LYS A 684 47.21 -28.39 5.61
CA LYS A 684 46.91 -26.96 5.87
C LYS A 684 46.62 -26.24 4.56
N ILE A 685 45.45 -25.63 4.48
CA ILE A 685 45.08 -24.73 3.40
C ILE A 685 45.34 -23.31 3.88
N PRO A 686 46.20 -22.53 3.21
CA PRO A 686 46.49 -21.16 3.65
C PRO A 686 45.29 -20.24 3.48
N ALA A 687 45.31 -19.16 4.24
CA ALA A 687 44.34 -18.08 3.99
C ALA A 687 44.63 -17.41 2.65
N GLY A 688 43.58 -16.92 1.97
CA GLY A 688 43.73 -16.23 0.69
C GLY A 688 42.40 -15.69 0.15
N LYS A 689 42.48 -15.21 -1.07
CA LYS A 689 41.31 -14.66 -1.78
C LYS A 689 41.16 -15.35 -3.11
N PHE A 690 39.91 -15.68 -3.50
CA PHE A 690 39.64 -16.22 -4.82
C PHE A 690 38.32 -15.78 -5.35
N LYS A 691 38.17 -15.83 -6.66
CA LYS A 691 36.92 -15.58 -7.35
C LYS A 691 36.25 -16.93 -7.62
N MET A 692 35.05 -17.13 -7.08
CA MET A 692 34.30 -18.37 -7.24
C MET A 692 33.55 -18.35 -8.55
N GLU A 693 33.98 -19.17 -9.50
CA GLU A 693 33.27 -19.43 -10.75
C GLU A 693 32.77 -20.88 -10.74
N VAL A 694 31.57 -21.12 -11.28
CA VAL A 694 30.93 -22.44 -11.23
C VAL A 694 30.44 -22.88 -12.60
N GLU A 695 30.44 -24.20 -12.83
CA GLU A 695 29.91 -24.86 -14.01
C GLU A 695 28.97 -26.00 -13.59
N PHE A 696 27.92 -26.26 -14.36
CA PHE A 696 27.02 -27.40 -14.16
C PHE A 696 26.39 -27.81 -15.48
N GLY A 697 25.95 -29.08 -15.57
CA GLY A 697 25.40 -29.64 -16.81
C GLY A 697 23.91 -29.92 -16.83
N ASP A 698 23.24 -29.65 -15.71
CA ASP A 698 21.81 -29.92 -15.59
C ASP A 698 21.05 -28.58 -15.58
N TYR A 699 20.16 -28.40 -16.55
CA TYR A 699 19.39 -27.15 -16.71
C TYR A 699 17.91 -27.30 -16.33
N PHE A 700 17.46 -28.48 -15.94
CA PHE A 700 16.06 -28.70 -15.58
C PHE A 700 15.70 -28.11 -14.22
N ILE A 701 16.68 -28.04 -13.33
CA ILE A 701 16.50 -27.58 -11.97
C ILE A 701 17.39 -26.36 -11.77
N PRO A 702 16.83 -25.21 -11.34
CA PRO A 702 17.62 -24.01 -11.09
C PRO A 702 18.67 -24.25 -9.99
N TYR A 703 19.92 -24.06 -10.32
CA TYR A 703 21.00 -24.04 -9.34
C TYR A 703 20.99 -22.71 -8.56
N ALA A 704 21.57 -22.76 -7.36
CA ALA A 704 21.81 -21.55 -6.59
C ALA A 704 22.72 -20.60 -7.38
N GLU A 705 22.33 -19.31 -7.42
CA GLU A 705 23.18 -18.28 -8.00
C GLU A 705 24.47 -18.14 -7.19
N VAL A 706 25.58 -17.94 -7.87
CA VAL A 706 26.86 -17.57 -7.30
C VAL A 706 27.14 -16.14 -7.75
N LEU A 707 27.44 -15.26 -6.80
CA LEU A 707 27.84 -13.90 -7.11
C LEU A 707 29.24 -13.90 -7.70
N GLU A 708 29.36 -14.18 -8.99
CA GLU A 708 30.60 -14.32 -9.74
C GLU A 708 31.53 -13.09 -9.69
N LYS A 709 30.98 -11.94 -9.25
CA LYS A 709 31.74 -10.69 -9.16
C LYS A 709 32.39 -10.49 -7.80
N GLU A 710 32.07 -11.29 -6.79
CA GLU A 710 32.62 -11.12 -5.44
C GLU A 710 33.86 -11.96 -5.23
N THR A 711 34.91 -11.32 -4.72
CA THR A 711 36.07 -12.01 -4.23
C THR A 711 35.79 -12.57 -2.85
N VAL A 712 35.91 -13.89 -2.73
CA VAL A 712 35.70 -14.60 -1.45
C VAL A 712 37.00 -14.63 -0.67
N GLU A 713 36.96 -14.12 0.57
CA GLU A 713 38.08 -14.22 1.51
C GLU A 713 37.98 -15.55 2.28
N MET A 714 39.05 -16.38 2.15
CA MET A 714 39.15 -17.65 2.83
C MET A 714 40.09 -17.54 4.03
N PRO A 715 39.64 -17.87 5.25
CA PRO A 715 40.54 -18.07 6.37
C PRO A 715 41.38 -19.34 6.15
N SER A 716 42.50 -19.49 6.86
CA SER A 716 43.22 -20.75 6.86
C SER A 716 42.42 -21.86 7.54
N PHE A 717 42.52 -23.07 7.01
CA PHE A 717 41.86 -24.26 7.56
C PHE A 717 42.65 -25.53 7.22
N TYR A 718 42.27 -26.66 7.81
CA TYR A 718 42.78 -27.96 7.47
C TYR A 718 41.76 -28.74 6.67
N MET A 719 42.21 -29.53 5.65
CA MET A 719 41.38 -30.41 4.83
C MET A 719 41.97 -31.80 4.81
N ASP A 720 41.12 -32.85 4.88
CA ASP A 720 41.57 -34.24 4.72
C ASP A 720 42.30 -34.41 3.38
N LYS A 721 43.51 -35.03 3.42
CA LYS A 721 44.28 -35.30 2.22
C LYS A 721 43.51 -36.16 1.20
N PHE A 722 42.78 -37.12 1.69
CA PHE A 722 41.94 -38.06 0.92
C PHE A 722 40.49 -37.97 1.31
N PRO A 723 39.55 -38.48 0.49
CA PRO A 723 38.20 -38.78 0.97
C PRO A 723 38.22 -39.77 2.15
N VAL A 724 37.21 -39.69 3.05
CA VAL A 724 37.07 -40.60 4.17
C VAL A 724 36.96 -42.04 3.66
N THR A 725 37.76 -42.92 4.24
CA THR A 725 37.81 -44.34 3.82
C THR A 725 36.82 -45.20 4.56
N ASN A 726 36.57 -46.41 4.02
CA ASN A 726 35.77 -47.44 4.67
C ASN A 726 36.27 -47.81 6.09
N SER A 727 37.64 -47.89 6.26
CA SER A 727 38.26 -48.17 7.56
C SER A 727 38.02 -47.05 8.55
N ASP A 728 38.13 -45.76 8.12
CA ASP A 728 37.86 -44.60 8.99
C ASP A 728 36.39 -44.65 9.46
N PHE A 729 35.47 -44.93 8.54
CA PHE A 729 34.04 -44.95 8.82
C PHE A 729 33.68 -46.17 9.73
N LEU A 730 34.35 -47.30 9.57
CA LEU A 730 34.17 -48.46 10.47
C LEU A 730 34.61 -48.13 11.91
N VAL A 731 35.74 -47.44 12.09
CA VAL A 731 36.17 -46.95 13.41
C VAL A 731 35.15 -46.01 14.03
N PHE A 732 34.58 -45.10 13.22
CA PHE A 732 33.47 -44.22 13.67
C PHE A 732 32.29 -45.03 14.21
N LEU A 733 31.79 -45.99 13.43
CA LEU A 733 30.63 -46.79 13.84
C LEU A 733 30.92 -47.55 15.14
N GLN A 734 32.11 -48.18 15.27
CA GLN A 734 32.48 -48.93 16.45
C GLN A 734 32.60 -48.09 17.71
N LYS A 735 33.14 -46.87 17.56
CA LYS A 735 33.41 -46.01 18.74
C LYS A 735 32.21 -45.13 19.11
N SER A 736 31.39 -44.69 18.15
CA SER A 736 30.25 -43.81 18.41
C SER A 736 28.95 -44.59 18.66
N GLY A 737 28.86 -45.81 18.18
CA GLY A 737 27.60 -46.58 18.16
C GLY A 737 26.53 -45.96 17.21
N TYR A 738 26.93 -45.11 16.26
CA TYR A 738 26.02 -44.44 15.33
C TYR A 738 25.15 -45.47 14.59
N LYS A 739 23.86 -45.14 14.54
CA LYS A 739 22.84 -45.84 13.75
C LYS A 739 22.01 -44.76 13.03
N PRO A 740 21.91 -44.79 11.68
CA PRO A 740 21.04 -43.87 10.97
C PRO A 740 19.55 -44.20 11.30
N THR A 741 18.70 -43.16 11.25
CA THR A 741 17.26 -43.30 11.43
C THR A 741 16.61 -43.96 10.21
N ASP A 742 17.12 -43.72 9.02
CA ASP A 742 16.78 -44.36 7.76
C ASP A 742 17.94 -45.28 7.40
N THR A 743 17.70 -46.59 7.34
CA THR A 743 18.72 -47.61 7.05
C THR A 743 18.80 -47.99 5.58
N GLU A 744 17.88 -47.49 4.74
CA GLU A 744 17.86 -47.79 3.29
C GLU A 744 19.19 -47.40 2.64
N ASN A 745 19.76 -48.31 1.89
CA ASN A 745 21.07 -48.20 1.21
C ASN A 745 22.26 -47.85 2.09
N PHE A 746 22.14 -47.84 3.45
CA PHE A 746 23.25 -47.47 4.32
C PHE A 746 24.36 -48.50 4.22
N LEU A 747 25.54 -48.08 3.74
CA LEU A 747 26.72 -48.92 3.53
C LEU A 747 26.41 -50.20 2.73
N LYS A 748 25.54 -50.13 1.76
CA LYS A 748 25.03 -51.25 0.95
C LYS A 748 26.14 -52.06 0.30
N HIS A 749 27.33 -51.51 0.10
CA HIS A 749 28.47 -52.20 -0.46
C HIS A 749 29.27 -53.03 0.57
N TRP A 750 28.96 -52.91 1.85
CA TRP A 750 29.62 -53.70 2.92
C TRP A 750 28.96 -55.07 3.07
N GLU A 751 29.71 -56.02 3.64
CA GLU A 751 29.17 -57.37 3.98
C GLU A 751 29.25 -57.56 5.49
N ASN A 752 28.16 -58.05 6.09
CA ASN A 752 28.05 -58.28 7.53
C ASN A 752 28.49 -57.12 8.41
N GLY A 753 28.18 -55.88 7.95
CA GLY A 753 28.50 -54.63 8.68
C GLY A 753 30.01 -54.26 8.65
N LYS A 754 30.76 -54.78 7.69
CA LYS A 754 32.20 -54.48 7.50
C LYS A 754 32.51 -54.32 6.04
N PRO A 755 33.57 -53.57 5.68
CA PRO A 755 34.09 -53.50 4.34
C PRO A 755 34.46 -54.89 3.82
N LYS A 756 34.33 -55.13 2.53
CA LYS A 756 34.85 -56.34 1.91
C LYS A 756 36.38 -56.34 2.02
N PRO A 757 37.02 -57.55 2.13
CA PRO A 757 38.48 -57.65 2.12
C PRO A 757 39.09 -56.97 0.91
N GLY A 758 40.04 -56.03 1.14
CA GLY A 758 40.67 -55.22 0.10
C GLY A 758 39.97 -53.87 -0.20
N ASP A 759 38.78 -53.65 0.39
CA ASP A 759 38.06 -52.38 0.22
C ASP A 759 38.27 -51.39 1.43
N GLU A 760 39.05 -51.74 2.42
CA GLU A 760 39.24 -51.01 3.66
C GLU A 760 39.68 -49.57 3.40
N ASN A 761 40.58 -49.37 2.44
CA ASN A 761 41.19 -48.09 2.10
C ASN A 761 40.51 -47.42 0.87
N LYS A 762 39.43 -47.94 0.35
CA LYS A 762 38.62 -47.22 -0.62
C LYS A 762 37.77 -46.17 0.05
N PRO A 763 37.43 -45.06 -0.63
CA PRO A 763 36.48 -44.08 -0.12
C PRO A 763 35.16 -44.73 0.31
N VAL A 764 34.59 -44.28 1.44
CA VAL A 764 33.28 -44.72 1.87
C VAL A 764 32.20 -44.13 0.95
N VAL A 765 31.29 -44.98 0.52
CA VAL A 765 30.15 -44.61 -0.34
C VAL A 765 28.85 -45.15 0.30
N PHE A 766 27.70 -44.89 -0.33
CA PHE A 766 26.39 -45.21 0.26
C PHE A 766 26.20 -44.57 1.63
N VAL A 767 26.60 -43.29 1.73
CA VAL A 767 26.41 -42.42 2.88
C VAL A 767 25.59 -41.19 2.47
N SER A 768 24.71 -40.73 3.35
CA SER A 768 23.91 -39.53 3.17
C SER A 768 24.65 -38.29 3.72
N TYR A 769 24.05 -37.14 3.53
CA TYR A 769 24.54 -35.89 4.14
C TYR A 769 24.58 -35.98 5.67
N GLU A 770 23.57 -36.58 6.29
CA GLU A 770 23.47 -36.79 7.75
C GLU A 770 24.56 -37.74 8.26
N ASP A 771 24.83 -38.83 7.51
CA ASP A 771 25.88 -39.80 7.85
C ASP A 771 27.25 -39.12 7.83
N ALA A 772 27.49 -38.31 6.78
CA ALA A 772 28.74 -37.55 6.63
C ALA A 772 28.91 -36.49 7.71
N GLN A 773 27.85 -35.78 8.09
CA GLN A 773 27.86 -34.84 9.21
C GLN A 773 28.11 -35.53 10.55
N ALA A 774 27.48 -36.66 10.79
CA ALA A 774 27.66 -37.43 12.02
C ALA A 774 29.11 -37.89 12.19
N PHE A 775 29.73 -38.43 11.11
CA PHE A 775 31.13 -38.77 11.10
C PHE A 775 32.02 -37.56 11.39
N ALA A 776 31.79 -36.44 10.65
CA ALA A 776 32.60 -35.25 10.80
C ALA A 776 32.54 -34.69 12.22
N LYS A 777 31.35 -34.61 12.80
CA LYS A 777 31.16 -34.17 14.19
C LYS A 777 31.86 -35.09 15.21
N TRP A 778 31.77 -36.41 15.03
CA TRP A 778 32.46 -37.37 15.89
C TRP A 778 33.99 -37.24 15.83
N ALA A 779 34.50 -36.99 14.61
CA ALA A 779 35.94 -36.77 14.37
C ALA A 779 36.45 -35.40 14.84
N GLY A 780 35.61 -34.53 15.39
CA GLY A 780 35.93 -33.15 15.71
C GLY A 780 36.20 -32.29 14.49
N LYS A 781 35.63 -32.66 13.37
CA LYS A 781 35.72 -32.03 12.05
C LYS A 781 34.35 -31.54 11.61
N ARG A 782 34.26 -31.01 10.40
CA ARG A 782 33.03 -30.63 9.70
C ARG A 782 33.14 -30.89 8.20
N LEU A 783 32.02 -30.85 7.50
CA LEU A 783 32.05 -30.81 6.03
C LEU A 783 32.58 -29.46 5.53
N PRO A 784 33.32 -29.43 4.40
CA PRO A 784 33.71 -28.19 3.76
C PRO A 784 32.46 -27.46 3.16
N THR A 785 32.44 -26.15 3.21
CA THR A 785 31.56 -25.40 2.32
C THR A 785 31.96 -25.61 0.88
N GLU A 786 31.07 -25.39 -0.09
CA GLU A 786 31.40 -25.46 -1.50
C GLU A 786 32.59 -24.56 -1.84
N ALA A 787 32.59 -23.33 -1.32
CA ALA A 787 33.66 -22.37 -1.50
C ALA A 787 35.00 -22.85 -0.90
N GLU A 788 34.96 -23.44 0.31
CA GLU A 788 36.18 -23.99 0.93
C GLU A 788 36.73 -25.16 0.11
N TRP A 789 35.89 -26.06 -0.37
CA TRP A 789 36.29 -27.16 -1.20
C TRP A 789 36.95 -26.66 -2.50
N GLN A 790 36.29 -25.72 -3.18
CA GLN A 790 36.74 -25.19 -4.45
C GLN A 790 38.05 -24.41 -4.30
N TYR A 791 38.15 -23.54 -3.30
CA TYR A 791 39.40 -22.81 -3.00
C TYR A 791 40.55 -23.75 -2.70
N ALA A 792 40.32 -24.76 -1.84
CA ALA A 792 41.35 -25.74 -1.53
C ALA A 792 41.79 -26.52 -2.76
N ALA A 793 40.91 -26.79 -3.69
CA ALA A 793 41.19 -27.55 -4.90
C ALA A 793 41.88 -26.68 -5.98
N GLN A 794 41.40 -25.47 -6.25
CA GLN A 794 41.87 -24.56 -7.31
C GLN A 794 43.11 -23.73 -6.91
N THR A 795 43.27 -23.51 -5.63
CA THR A 795 44.23 -22.55 -5.07
C THR A 795 43.94 -21.09 -5.48
N GLU A 796 44.73 -20.12 -5.07
CA GLU A 796 44.63 -18.72 -5.53
C GLU A 796 44.92 -18.56 -7.04
N LYS A 797 45.55 -19.58 -7.68
CA LYS A 797 45.86 -19.57 -9.11
C LYS A 797 44.65 -19.93 -9.98
N LEU A 798 43.51 -20.29 -9.38
CA LEU A 798 42.26 -20.66 -10.07
C LEU A 798 42.47 -21.82 -11.06
N HIS A 799 43.29 -22.81 -10.71
CA HIS A 799 43.51 -23.98 -11.55
C HIS A 799 42.19 -24.65 -11.97
N GLU A 800 42.07 -25.03 -13.23
CA GLU A 800 40.90 -25.75 -13.74
C GLU A 800 40.86 -27.22 -13.25
N TRP A 801 42.06 -27.82 -13.11
CA TRP A 801 42.28 -29.18 -12.62
C TRP A 801 43.24 -29.19 -11.43
N PRO A 802 43.23 -30.20 -10.55
CA PRO A 802 44.14 -30.23 -9.38
C PRO A 802 45.61 -30.03 -9.73
N TRP A 803 46.04 -30.56 -10.86
CA TRP A 803 47.41 -30.50 -11.35
C TRP A 803 47.75 -29.30 -12.25
N GLY A 804 46.79 -28.42 -12.54
CA GLY A 804 46.98 -27.19 -13.33
C GLY A 804 45.84 -26.93 -14.36
N GLU A 805 46.19 -26.15 -15.41
CA GLU A 805 45.18 -25.70 -16.41
C GLU A 805 44.93 -26.69 -17.55
N LYS A 806 45.85 -27.66 -17.76
CA LYS A 806 45.72 -28.62 -18.85
C LYS A 806 45.34 -30.00 -18.29
N ALA A 807 44.05 -30.37 -18.42
CA ALA A 807 43.77 -31.76 -18.59
C ALA A 807 44.43 -32.14 -19.92
N HIS A 808 45.25 -33.23 -19.98
CA HIS A 808 45.68 -33.76 -21.27
C HIS A 808 44.46 -34.42 -21.93
N ILE A 809 43.55 -33.62 -22.45
CA ILE A 809 42.31 -34.05 -23.11
C ILE A 809 42.51 -33.87 -24.60
N VAL A 810 42.33 -34.94 -25.34
CA VAL A 810 42.01 -34.84 -26.77
C VAL A 810 40.46 -34.66 -26.81
N ALA A 811 40.00 -33.42 -26.97
CA ALA A 811 38.58 -33.13 -27.12
C ALA A 811 38.15 -33.44 -28.55
N GLU A 812 37.38 -34.49 -28.77
CA GLU A 812 36.54 -34.62 -29.95
C GLU A 812 35.20 -33.92 -29.68
N LYS A 813 34.89 -32.98 -30.56
CA LYS A 813 33.57 -32.34 -30.56
C LYS A 813 32.61 -33.15 -31.44
N GLU A 814 31.62 -33.74 -30.86
CA GLU A 814 30.56 -34.44 -31.57
C GLU A 814 29.29 -33.54 -31.60
N GLU A 815 28.90 -33.18 -32.82
CA GLU A 815 27.66 -32.39 -33.05
C GLU A 815 26.46 -33.36 -33.06
N ILE A 816 25.67 -33.31 -31.98
CA ILE A 816 24.41 -34.08 -31.92
C ILE A 816 23.25 -33.10 -32.19
N THR A 817 22.69 -33.20 -33.37
CA THR A 817 21.50 -32.45 -33.83
C THR A 817 21.58 -30.93 -33.71
N GLY A 818 22.20 -30.26 -34.65
CA GLY A 818 22.02 -28.85 -35.07
C GLY A 818 22.13 -27.73 -34.06
N THR A 819 22.14 -27.97 -32.74
CA THR A 819 22.17 -26.95 -31.71
C THR A 819 22.85 -27.32 -30.40
N LEU A 820 23.28 -28.53 -30.19
CA LEU A 820 23.97 -28.99 -28.97
C LEU A 820 25.31 -29.63 -29.32
N THR A 821 26.40 -28.97 -28.99
CA THR A 821 27.74 -29.54 -29.06
C THR A 821 28.05 -30.22 -27.74
N VAL A 822 28.17 -31.52 -27.70
CA VAL A 822 28.64 -32.26 -26.52
C VAL A 822 30.12 -32.51 -26.67
N GLU A 823 30.93 -32.02 -25.75
CA GLU A 823 32.37 -32.36 -25.69
C GLU A 823 32.50 -33.77 -25.12
N LYS A 824 32.88 -34.71 -25.96
CA LYS A 824 33.23 -36.06 -25.56
C LYS A 824 34.64 -36.00 -24.92
N LEU A 825 34.69 -36.09 -23.58
CA LEU A 825 35.97 -36.20 -22.86
C LEU A 825 36.60 -37.57 -23.14
N THR A 826 37.27 -37.70 -24.28
CA THR A 826 38.13 -38.85 -24.61
C THR A 826 39.54 -38.48 -24.26
N GLY A 827 40.13 -39.09 -23.21
CA GLY A 827 41.58 -39.02 -22.98
C GLY A 827 42.05 -38.23 -21.76
N ILE A 828 41.34 -38.30 -20.60
CA ILE A 828 41.99 -37.92 -19.34
C ILE A 828 43.15 -38.91 -19.10
N ASP A 829 44.33 -38.35 -18.78
CA ASP A 829 45.48 -39.13 -18.39
C ASP A 829 45.16 -39.97 -17.15
N SER A 830 44.99 -41.26 -17.33
CA SER A 830 44.67 -42.24 -16.28
C SER A 830 45.73 -42.37 -15.17
N THR A 831 46.88 -41.65 -15.32
CA THR A 831 47.90 -41.56 -14.26
C THR A 831 47.67 -40.44 -13.28
N LEU A 832 46.75 -39.51 -13.62
CA LEU A 832 46.42 -38.32 -12.83
C LEU A 832 45.14 -38.49 -11.98
N CYS A 833 44.15 -39.25 -12.49
CA CYS A 833 42.93 -39.56 -11.76
C CYS A 833 42.25 -40.77 -12.39
N ASN A 834 41.21 -41.34 -11.75
CA ASN A 834 40.34 -42.31 -12.34
C ASN A 834 39.57 -41.70 -13.54
N PRO A 835 39.66 -42.25 -14.75
CA PRO A 835 39.04 -41.69 -15.95
C PRO A 835 37.53 -41.94 -16.03
N GLY A 836 36.88 -42.58 -15.05
CA GLY A 836 35.49 -42.98 -15.07
C GLY A 836 35.28 -44.41 -15.55
N ASN A 837 36.21 -45.30 -15.21
CA ASN A 837 36.23 -46.68 -15.67
C ASN A 837 35.18 -47.62 -14.97
N GLY A 838 34.36 -47.07 -14.05
CA GLY A 838 33.34 -47.82 -13.30
C GLY A 838 33.86 -48.57 -12.08
N ILE A 839 35.17 -48.48 -11.75
CA ILE A 839 35.80 -49.17 -10.60
C ILE A 839 36.29 -48.15 -9.59
N LEU A 840 35.82 -48.22 -8.34
CA LEU A 840 36.31 -47.38 -7.26
C LEU A 840 37.69 -47.85 -6.80
N ASP A 841 38.68 -46.97 -6.88
CA ASP A 841 40.07 -47.24 -6.50
C ASP A 841 40.32 -46.99 -5.02
N ILE A 842 41.43 -47.50 -4.50
CA ILE A 842 41.97 -47.20 -3.18
C ILE A 842 42.33 -45.70 -3.10
N ALA A 843 42.07 -45.04 -2.01
CA ALA A 843 42.43 -43.63 -1.80
C ALA A 843 43.95 -43.45 -1.95
N GLY A 844 44.38 -42.41 -2.69
CA GLY A 844 45.80 -42.15 -2.99
C GLY A 844 46.41 -42.92 -4.15
N SER A 845 45.59 -43.63 -4.95
CA SER A 845 46.08 -44.37 -6.11
C SER A 845 46.69 -43.49 -7.21
N TYR A 846 46.45 -42.20 -7.18
CA TYR A 846 46.89 -41.23 -8.20
C TYR A 846 47.76 -40.12 -7.64
N PRO A 847 48.97 -40.39 -7.18
CA PRO A 847 49.83 -39.38 -6.54
C PRO A 847 50.27 -38.25 -7.47
N LYS A 848 50.29 -38.46 -8.78
CA LYS A 848 50.55 -37.39 -9.77
C LYS A 848 49.40 -36.40 -9.92
N GLY A 849 48.21 -36.77 -9.48
CA GLY A 849 47.04 -35.89 -9.46
C GLY A 849 46.92 -35.04 -8.23
N GLU A 850 47.96 -35.00 -7.39
CA GLU A 850 48.01 -34.14 -6.20
C GLU A 850 48.06 -32.66 -6.60
N ASN A 851 47.28 -31.81 -5.88
CA ASN A 851 47.31 -30.38 -6.14
C ASN A 851 48.46 -29.66 -5.37
N PRO A 852 48.76 -28.38 -5.61
CA PRO A 852 49.85 -27.65 -4.96
C PRO A 852 49.82 -27.62 -3.43
N PHE A 853 48.64 -27.83 -2.80
CA PHE A 853 48.52 -27.95 -1.36
C PHE A 853 48.74 -29.35 -0.81
N GLY A 854 48.89 -30.38 -1.66
CA GLY A 854 49.09 -31.75 -1.25
C GLY A 854 47.81 -32.58 -1.09
N LEU A 855 46.67 -32.09 -1.64
CA LEU A 855 45.42 -32.83 -1.66
C LEU A 855 45.37 -33.79 -2.83
N GLN A 856 44.85 -35.00 -2.62
CA GLN A 856 44.68 -36.05 -3.62
C GLN A 856 43.20 -36.47 -3.76
N ASP A 857 42.89 -37.17 -4.83
CA ASP A 857 41.56 -37.68 -5.13
C ASP A 857 40.48 -36.58 -5.11
N LEU A 858 40.85 -35.38 -5.54
CA LEU A 858 39.90 -34.26 -5.67
C LEU A 858 38.89 -34.47 -6.80
N VAL A 859 39.31 -35.16 -7.88
CA VAL A 859 38.46 -35.44 -9.04
C VAL A 859 38.53 -36.93 -9.44
N GLY A 860 37.43 -37.45 -10.00
CA GLY A 860 37.33 -38.81 -10.56
C GLY A 860 37.27 -39.94 -9.53
N SER A 861 37.24 -39.67 -8.24
CA SER A 861 37.07 -40.69 -7.18
C SER A 861 35.60 -40.85 -6.82
N VAL A 862 35.13 -40.05 -5.86
CA VAL A 862 33.72 -39.99 -5.45
C VAL A 862 33.21 -38.55 -5.54
N TRP A 863 31.93 -38.37 -5.86
CA TRP A 863 31.27 -37.11 -5.64
C TRP A 863 31.36 -36.75 -4.16
N GLN A 864 31.92 -35.57 -3.84
CA GLN A 864 32.18 -35.17 -2.47
C GLN A 864 31.12 -34.24 -1.95
N ILE A 865 30.42 -34.69 -0.90
CA ILE A 865 29.38 -33.92 -0.21
C ILE A 865 30.00 -32.68 0.42
N THR A 866 29.42 -31.48 0.15
CA THR A 866 29.74 -30.26 0.85
C THR A 866 28.76 -29.97 1.98
N ASN A 867 29.03 -28.94 2.80
CA ASN A 867 28.11 -28.49 3.84
C ASN A 867 26.89 -27.71 3.27
N ASP A 868 26.93 -27.30 2.01
CA ASP A 868 26.01 -26.33 1.47
C ASP A 868 24.73 -26.99 1.00
N VAL A 869 23.68 -26.83 1.83
CA VAL A 869 22.33 -27.29 1.53
C VAL A 869 21.51 -26.09 1.12
N TYR A 870 20.86 -26.19 -0.01
CA TYR A 870 19.95 -25.20 -0.57
C TYR A 870 18.51 -25.68 -0.53
N ASP A 871 17.60 -24.70 -0.47
CA ASP A 871 16.16 -24.90 -0.58
C ASP A 871 15.58 -23.86 -1.53
N ASN A 872 14.76 -24.28 -2.49
CA ASN A 872 14.10 -23.43 -3.46
C ASN A 872 12.59 -23.37 -3.28
N CYS A 873 12.11 -23.63 -2.07
CA CYS A 873 10.71 -23.72 -1.66
C CYS A 873 9.96 -24.99 -2.15
N THR A 874 10.46 -25.65 -3.19
CA THR A 874 9.85 -26.89 -3.73
C THR A 874 10.62 -28.14 -3.28
N TYR A 875 11.95 -28.08 -3.29
CA TYR A 875 12.83 -29.16 -2.85
C TYR A 875 14.14 -28.62 -2.28
N SER A 876 14.82 -29.48 -1.51
CA SER A 876 16.15 -29.19 -0.98
C SER A 876 17.20 -30.06 -1.68
N PHE A 877 18.42 -29.56 -1.76
CA PHE A 877 19.56 -30.26 -2.33
C PHE A 877 20.89 -29.86 -1.69
N VAL A 878 21.86 -30.73 -1.78
CA VAL A 878 23.24 -30.44 -1.34
C VAL A 878 24.15 -30.40 -2.55
N MET A 879 25.21 -29.57 -2.49
CA MET A 879 26.20 -29.49 -3.56
C MET A 879 27.25 -30.58 -3.42
N LEU A 880 27.54 -31.24 -4.54
CA LEU A 880 28.59 -32.21 -4.73
C LEU A 880 29.69 -31.60 -5.60
N LYS A 881 30.93 -31.99 -5.36
CA LYS A 881 32.12 -31.56 -6.12
C LYS A 881 32.94 -32.77 -6.59
N GLY A 882 33.77 -32.56 -7.65
CA GLY A 882 34.87 -33.44 -8.05
C GLY A 882 34.54 -34.52 -9.08
N GLY A 883 33.30 -34.85 -9.29
CA GLY A 883 32.95 -35.97 -10.14
C GLY A 883 33.21 -37.33 -9.48
N SER A 884 33.05 -38.42 -10.21
CA SER A 884 33.18 -39.78 -9.67
C SER A 884 33.89 -40.75 -10.60
N TYR A 885 34.18 -41.95 -10.12
CA TYR A 885 34.80 -43.08 -10.86
C TYR A 885 33.81 -43.67 -11.88
N TYR A 886 32.53 -43.30 -11.88
CA TYR A 886 31.52 -43.87 -12.76
C TYR A 886 31.09 -42.84 -13.81
N LYS A 887 31.10 -43.22 -15.09
CA LYS A 887 30.66 -42.40 -16.20
C LYS A 887 29.56 -43.18 -16.96
N PRO A 888 28.29 -42.72 -16.90
CA PRO A 888 27.24 -43.32 -17.71
C PRO A 888 27.42 -42.96 -19.18
N GLU A 889 27.11 -43.95 -20.09
CA GLU A 889 27.35 -43.81 -21.55
C GLU A 889 26.05 -43.84 -22.39
N ASP A 890 24.93 -44.37 -21.83
CA ASP A 890 23.78 -44.74 -22.66
C ASP A 890 22.77 -43.63 -22.98
N SER A 891 22.81 -42.49 -22.29
CA SER A 891 21.81 -41.45 -22.45
C SER A 891 22.30 -40.08 -22.00
N TRP A 892 21.96 -39.06 -22.76
CA TRP A 892 22.24 -37.65 -22.39
C TRP A 892 21.40 -37.16 -21.19
N TRP A 893 20.35 -37.89 -20.81
CA TRP A 893 19.56 -37.64 -19.63
C TRP A 893 20.27 -38.02 -18.32
N TYR A 894 21.35 -38.78 -18.40
CA TYR A 894 22.09 -39.13 -17.19
C TYR A 894 22.89 -37.96 -16.65
N VAL A 895 22.98 -37.87 -15.34
CA VAL A 895 23.96 -36.97 -14.71
C VAL A 895 25.33 -37.27 -15.28
N GLN A 896 26.01 -36.28 -15.78
CA GLN A 896 27.34 -36.43 -16.37
C GLN A 896 28.33 -36.86 -15.28
N GLY A 897 28.70 -38.11 -15.25
CA GLY A 897 29.68 -38.71 -14.35
C GLY A 897 31.12 -38.55 -14.84
N GLY A 898 32.04 -39.38 -14.29
CA GLY A 898 33.48 -39.26 -14.52
C GLY A 898 34.10 -38.10 -13.76
N PRO A 899 35.44 -37.86 -13.94
CA PRO A 899 36.11 -36.72 -13.33
C PRO A 899 35.55 -35.40 -13.89
N LYS A 900 35.46 -34.41 -13.04
CA LYS A 900 34.95 -33.08 -13.39
C LYS A 900 35.95 -32.01 -13.06
N ASN A 901 35.99 -30.93 -13.85
CA ASN A 901 36.86 -29.80 -13.52
C ASN A 901 36.46 -29.19 -12.18
N LEU A 902 37.34 -28.41 -11.57
CA LEU A 902 37.19 -27.93 -10.20
C LEU A 902 36.07 -26.90 -10.03
N ARG A 903 35.58 -26.28 -11.13
CA ARG A 903 34.46 -25.36 -11.15
C ARG A 903 33.13 -26.11 -11.17
N TRP A 904 33.12 -27.37 -11.64
CA TRP A 904 31.90 -28.16 -11.75
C TRP A 904 31.24 -28.40 -10.39
N ARG A 905 29.94 -28.24 -10.35
CA ARG A 905 29.12 -28.62 -9.22
C ARG A 905 27.94 -29.49 -9.68
N GLN A 906 27.54 -30.42 -8.84
CA GLN A 906 26.41 -31.31 -9.07
C GLN A 906 25.45 -31.23 -7.90
N MET A 907 24.16 -31.23 -8.21
CA MET A 907 23.10 -31.25 -7.22
C MET A 907 22.81 -32.71 -6.77
N LEU A 908 22.73 -32.93 -5.46
CA LEU A 908 22.17 -34.14 -4.88
C LEU A 908 20.85 -33.78 -4.20
N LEU A 909 19.74 -34.24 -4.78
CA LEU A 909 18.41 -33.98 -4.23
C LEU A 909 18.24 -34.68 -2.89
N ARG A 910 17.69 -33.93 -1.92
CA ARG A 910 17.42 -34.37 -0.55
C ARG A 910 15.95 -34.80 -0.42
N VAL A 911 15.71 -36.08 -0.59
CA VAL A 911 14.37 -36.69 -0.43
C VAL A 911 14.31 -37.45 0.90
N SER A 912 15.26 -38.36 1.08
CA SER A 912 15.49 -39.12 2.30
C SER A 912 16.95 -39.54 2.35
N PRO A 913 17.53 -39.83 3.51
CA PRO A 913 18.89 -40.39 3.59
C PRO A 913 19.10 -41.60 2.70
N GLY A 914 18.15 -42.53 2.60
CA GLY A 914 18.24 -43.70 1.72
C GLY A 914 18.28 -43.37 0.24
N PHE A 915 17.58 -42.33 -0.19
CA PHE A 915 17.59 -41.85 -1.57
C PHE A 915 18.92 -41.13 -1.91
N GLU A 916 19.50 -40.42 -0.97
CA GLU A 916 20.80 -39.70 -1.13
C GLU A 916 21.97 -40.69 -1.26
N ARG A 917 21.92 -41.84 -0.60
CA ARG A 917 23.00 -42.83 -0.57
C ARG A 917 23.20 -43.53 -1.92
N LYS A 918 24.32 -43.22 -2.55
CA LYS A 918 24.66 -43.73 -3.88
C LYS A 918 26.06 -44.32 -3.89
N ALA A 919 26.30 -45.23 -4.81
CA ALA A 919 27.59 -45.91 -4.96
C ALA A 919 28.74 -44.98 -5.28
N THR A 920 28.43 -43.77 -5.79
CA THR A 920 29.42 -42.81 -6.27
C THR A 920 29.55 -41.58 -5.35
N VAL A 921 28.84 -41.52 -4.23
CA VAL A 921 28.80 -40.38 -3.33
C VAL A 921 29.52 -40.71 -2.02
N GLY A 922 30.49 -39.89 -1.68
CA GLY A 922 31.30 -39.94 -0.46
C GLY A 922 31.56 -38.52 0.04
N PHE A 923 32.58 -38.33 0.87
CA PHE A 923 32.92 -37.03 1.42
C PHE A 923 34.36 -36.94 1.95
N ARG A 924 34.81 -35.73 2.19
CA ARG A 924 36.00 -35.39 2.99
C ARG A 924 35.66 -34.35 4.01
N CYS A 925 36.49 -34.22 5.07
CA CYS A 925 36.25 -33.27 6.12
C CYS A 925 37.30 -32.14 6.15
N VAL A 926 36.88 -31.06 6.83
CA VAL A 926 37.76 -29.93 7.17
C VAL A 926 37.74 -29.64 8.67
N ALA A 927 38.73 -28.91 9.15
CA ALA A 927 38.80 -28.40 10.51
C ALA A 927 39.33 -26.98 10.51
N ASP A 928 38.89 -26.14 11.46
CA ASP A 928 39.35 -24.75 11.52
C ASP A 928 40.79 -24.67 12.06
N ALA A 929 41.64 -23.88 11.40
CA ALA A 929 43.01 -23.63 11.87
C ALA A 929 43.01 -22.50 12.91
N GLY A 930 43.87 -22.65 13.92
CA GLY A 930 44.32 -21.56 14.78
C GLY A 930 45.32 -20.68 14.04
N ASP A 931 45.34 -19.40 14.38
CA ASP A 931 46.30 -18.44 13.85
C ASP A 931 47.72 -18.78 14.24
#